data_289fc3cc99e9b13aa2d2fdceaa097ba6
#
_entry.id   289fc3cc99e9b13aa2d2fdceaa097ba6
#
_cell.length_a   1.000
_cell.length_b   1.000
_cell.length_c   1.000
_cell.angle_alpha   90.00
_cell.angle_beta   90.00
_cell.angle_gamma   90.00
#
_symmetry.space_group_name_H-M   'P 1'
#
loop_
_entity.id
_entity.type
_entity.pdbx_description
1 polymer ?
#
loop_
_entity_poly.entity_id
_entity_poly.type
_entity_poly.pdbx_seq_one_letter_code
_entity_poly.pdbx_strand_id
1 'polypeptide(L)'
;ICVLNQYKHFDNTETGECKYDAGGYFIIDGSEKIILGQERSAENRVYCFDVRKNNSKYFWSCEIRSVSSFKCISPKQISLLLCNKNNGFGHCIHIQIPRVKQPIPLFVVFRALGIVTDKQICEIILLNMKKERSKIMLEQLQASIIESNNINTQEECIQSMMANVMYTPINMDKETGLEKKREFTMEVLKKDLFPHCHNENQKIFFLGYMTYRLLLAYNGFIEQDDRDSYVNKRLDLCGSSLNNLYRNHYNKFVKDGEKQIIREINNGAWKSTDDYENIINFTNIYKIFKSSTLENGIKRALSTGDFGIKNVNSSKVGVAQVLSRLTYTSSLSHVRRISAPIDKSGKLIPPRKLHNTSWGYLCPVETPEGHSVGVVKNLSYMAHVSIYSEIAPIIDYVMPMVEPLDSIKNPSDLYDKVKVLINGCWVGITTDAKNLYLTLKDKKYKGILNIYTSIVFDYKLKEIRICNDSGRLTRPLIRVKDQKTFLTNKITTSLKNGNLQWEDLLNDCKMTNSVIEYIDPEEQQWSMIAINPTEIKEKNAGINIHNFTHCEIQPSTIFGVLASCTPFPEHNQSPRNTYQAAQGKQAMGVYVTNYENRMDKTAYLLNYPTRPLVDTRIMNMIELNKIPTGTNLIVAIMTHTGYNQEDSILINKGAIDRGLALATVYHTEKDEDSQKRNGEVEIRCKPDPSKTKGMKMANYNKLDSRGLIPENTLIENRDIIISKVVPIKENKNDHTKLIKYEDQSKMCKTNEDTYIDKNFVDRNGKGYNFAKVKTRTIRKPVIGDKFSSRHGQKGTIGNIIPECDMPFTADGLKPDIIINPHAIPSRMTIGQLKETLL
;
A
#
# COMPACT_ATOMS: atom_id res chain seq x y z
N ILE A 1 -5.33 -11.51 -13.02
CA ILE A 1 -5.35 -10.05 -13.18
C ILE A 1 -6.77 -9.58 -12.96
N CYS A 2 -6.96 -8.50 -12.22
CA CYS A 2 -8.28 -8.02 -11.88
C CYS A 2 -8.99 -7.42 -13.10
N VAL A 3 -9.92 -8.14 -13.66
CA VAL A 3 -10.63 -7.80 -14.90
C VAL A 3 -12.09 -7.45 -14.63
N LEU A 4 -12.61 -7.73 -13.43
CA LEU A 4 -14.02 -7.61 -13.08
C LEU A 4 -14.61 -6.22 -13.35
N ASN A 5 -13.83 -5.15 -13.13
CA ASN A 5 -14.28 -3.78 -13.39
C ASN A 5 -14.51 -3.49 -14.89
N GLN A 6 -13.87 -4.21 -15.78
CA GLN A 6 -14.05 -4.04 -17.22
C GLN A 6 -15.37 -4.64 -17.72
N TYR A 7 -15.93 -5.58 -16.96
CA TYR A 7 -17.16 -6.30 -17.30
C TYR A 7 -18.42 -5.73 -16.62
N LYS A 8 -18.35 -4.56 -16.01
CA LYS A 8 -19.55 -3.89 -15.43
C LYS A 8 -20.65 -3.60 -16.46
N HIS A 9 -20.33 -3.64 -17.74
CA HIS A 9 -21.27 -3.44 -18.85
C HIS A 9 -21.91 -4.74 -19.33
N PHE A 10 -21.40 -5.90 -18.92
CA PHE A 10 -22.01 -7.20 -19.22
C PHE A 10 -23.10 -7.50 -18.20
N ASP A 11 -24.15 -8.18 -18.65
CA ASP A 11 -25.22 -8.62 -17.76
C ASP A 11 -24.64 -9.58 -16.69
N ASN A 12 -24.86 -9.27 -15.43
CA ASN A 12 -24.35 -10.09 -14.32
C ASN A 12 -24.94 -11.51 -14.32
N THR A 13 -26.07 -11.73 -15.00
CA THR A 13 -26.66 -13.07 -15.22
C THR A 13 -25.76 -13.96 -16.09
N GLU A 14 -25.03 -13.38 -17.04
CA GLU A 14 -24.10 -14.12 -17.90
C GLU A 14 -22.78 -14.45 -17.18
N THR A 15 -22.27 -13.54 -16.38
CA THR A 15 -20.98 -13.71 -15.67
C THR A 15 -21.10 -14.46 -14.35
N GLY A 16 -22.30 -14.50 -13.75
CA GLY A 16 -22.53 -15.05 -12.42
C GLY A 16 -21.87 -14.28 -11.27
N GLU A 17 -21.31 -13.09 -11.54
CA GLU A 17 -20.61 -12.26 -10.56
C GLU A 17 -21.57 -11.35 -9.79
N CYS A 18 -21.17 -10.96 -8.57
CA CYS A 18 -21.92 -10.01 -7.77
C CYS A 18 -21.89 -8.61 -8.40
N LYS A 19 -23.06 -8.01 -8.59
CA LYS A 19 -23.22 -6.66 -9.12
C LYS A 19 -22.46 -5.60 -8.31
N TYR A 20 -22.35 -5.80 -7.00
CA TYR A 20 -21.73 -4.87 -6.06
C TYR A 20 -20.24 -5.13 -5.81
N ASP A 21 -19.66 -6.17 -6.42
CA ASP A 21 -18.24 -6.47 -6.27
C ASP A 21 -17.40 -5.39 -6.95
N ALA A 22 -16.55 -4.72 -6.16
CA ALA A 22 -15.70 -3.63 -6.65
C ALA A 22 -14.50 -4.13 -7.48
N GLY A 23 -14.12 -5.40 -7.35
CA GLY A 23 -12.89 -5.95 -7.93
C GLY A 23 -11.63 -5.44 -7.20
N GLY A 24 -10.52 -5.31 -7.91
CA GLY A 24 -9.23 -4.86 -7.34
C GLY A 24 -8.42 -5.98 -6.73
N TYR A 25 -8.72 -7.24 -7.00
CA TYR A 25 -8.03 -8.43 -6.50
C TYR A 25 -7.60 -9.37 -7.64
N PHE A 26 -6.70 -10.29 -7.31
CA PHE A 26 -6.17 -11.31 -8.22
C PHE A 26 -6.66 -12.69 -7.79
N ILE A 27 -6.84 -13.60 -8.75
CA ILE A 27 -7.14 -15.01 -8.47
C ILE A 27 -5.89 -15.83 -8.71
N ILE A 28 -5.33 -16.39 -7.65
CA ILE A 28 -4.10 -17.18 -7.67
C ILE A 28 -4.36 -18.52 -7.00
N ASP A 29 -4.16 -19.61 -7.72
CA ASP A 29 -4.44 -20.97 -7.26
C ASP A 29 -5.83 -21.12 -6.61
N GLY A 30 -6.83 -20.46 -7.20
CA GLY A 30 -8.23 -20.50 -6.73
C GLY A 30 -8.52 -19.63 -5.50
N SER A 31 -7.58 -18.83 -5.04
CA SER A 31 -7.76 -17.87 -3.93
C SER A 31 -7.77 -16.44 -4.44
N GLU A 32 -8.69 -15.64 -3.91
CA GLU A 32 -8.72 -14.20 -4.15
C GLU A 32 -7.60 -13.53 -3.35
N LYS A 33 -6.64 -12.94 -4.04
CA LYS A 33 -5.47 -12.27 -3.43
C LYS A 33 -5.50 -10.79 -3.71
N ILE A 34 -5.19 -10.00 -2.69
CA ILE A 34 -5.04 -8.56 -2.80
C ILE A 34 -3.62 -8.14 -2.49
N ILE A 35 -3.11 -7.17 -3.25
CA ILE A 35 -1.82 -6.53 -2.97
C ILE A 35 -2.11 -5.24 -2.24
N LEU A 36 -1.68 -5.16 -0.97
CA LEU A 36 -1.84 -3.95 -0.17
C LEU A 36 -0.92 -2.83 -0.65
N GLY A 37 -1.39 -1.59 -0.58
CA GLY A 37 -0.54 -0.43 -0.77
C GLY A 37 0.60 -0.44 0.24
N GLN A 38 1.84 -0.27 -0.25
CA GLN A 38 3.04 -0.24 0.58
C GLN A 38 3.55 1.20 0.71
N GLU A 39 3.66 1.68 1.94
CA GLU A 39 4.21 2.99 2.22
C GLU A 39 5.74 2.95 2.14
N ARG A 40 6.36 3.94 1.51
CA ARG A 40 7.81 4.10 1.43
C ARG A 40 8.21 5.56 1.51
N SER A 41 9.48 5.83 1.76
CA SER A 41 10.02 7.19 1.66
C SER A 41 10.06 7.66 0.21
N ALA A 42 9.80 8.94 -0.02
CA ALA A 42 9.86 9.55 -1.35
C ALA A 42 11.28 9.51 -1.90
N GLU A 43 11.41 9.27 -3.19
CA GLU A 43 12.65 9.26 -3.93
C GLU A 43 13.01 10.68 -4.42
N ASN A 44 14.28 10.89 -4.75
CA ASN A 44 14.80 12.16 -5.29
C ASN A 44 14.52 13.39 -4.40
N ARG A 45 14.39 13.19 -3.10
CA ARG A 45 14.27 14.26 -2.10
C ARG A 45 15.42 14.22 -1.13
N VAL A 46 15.92 15.39 -0.79
CA VAL A 46 17.00 15.57 0.17
C VAL A 46 16.42 15.68 1.58
N TYR A 47 16.88 14.84 2.48
CA TYR A 47 16.46 14.80 3.88
C TYR A 47 17.65 15.04 4.80
N CYS A 48 17.50 15.94 5.77
CA CYS A 48 18.51 16.21 6.79
C CYS A 48 17.99 15.76 8.16
N PHE A 49 18.75 14.90 8.84
CA PHE A 49 18.37 14.33 10.13
C PHE A 49 19.49 14.40 11.15
N ASP A 50 19.12 14.65 12.40
CA ASP A 50 19.97 14.43 13.56
C ASP A 50 20.00 12.93 13.91
N VAL A 51 21.16 12.31 13.81
CA VAL A 51 21.32 10.85 14.02
C VAL A 51 22.09 10.52 15.31
N ARG A 52 22.38 11.51 16.18
CA ARG A 52 23.14 11.33 17.43
C ARG A 52 22.63 10.21 18.31
N LYS A 53 21.33 10.01 18.38
CA LYS A 53 20.70 8.96 19.19
C LYS A 53 20.99 7.54 18.69
N ASN A 54 21.26 7.39 17.41
CA ASN A 54 21.35 6.09 16.74
C ASN A 54 22.77 5.77 16.26
N ASN A 55 23.68 6.75 16.26
CA ASN A 55 25.01 6.59 15.73
C ASN A 55 26.05 7.37 16.58
N SER A 56 27.10 6.67 17.03
CA SER A 56 28.18 7.29 17.81
C SER A 56 29.25 7.95 16.94
N LYS A 57 29.34 7.54 15.67
CA LYS A 57 30.38 7.99 14.71
C LYS A 57 29.97 9.26 13.96
N TYR A 58 28.67 9.40 13.69
CA TYR A 58 28.12 10.52 12.95
C TYR A 58 26.96 11.14 13.74
N PHE A 59 26.79 12.44 13.70
CA PHE A 59 25.75 13.11 14.43
C PHE A 59 24.71 13.81 13.56
N TRP A 60 25.02 14.11 12.30
CA TRP A 60 24.07 14.56 11.28
C TRP A 60 24.21 13.77 9.99
N SER A 61 23.11 13.52 9.33
CA SER A 61 23.08 12.94 7.99
C SER A 61 22.19 13.75 7.06
N CYS A 62 22.62 13.86 5.80
CA CYS A 62 21.82 14.37 4.71
C CYS A 62 21.70 13.27 3.65
N GLU A 63 20.50 12.75 3.45
CA GLU A 63 20.25 11.53 2.68
C GLU A 63 19.40 11.81 1.45
N ILE A 64 19.64 11.04 0.38
CA ILE A 64 18.77 10.98 -0.79
C ILE A 64 18.68 9.55 -1.31
N ARG A 65 17.49 9.13 -1.69
CA ARG A 65 17.26 7.92 -2.50
C ARG A 65 17.10 8.37 -3.94
N SER A 66 18.17 8.26 -4.69
CA SER A 66 18.25 8.75 -6.08
C SER A 66 17.80 7.67 -7.06
N VAL A 67 16.89 8.02 -7.95
CA VAL A 67 16.35 7.16 -9.01
C VAL A 67 16.28 7.94 -10.30
N SER A 68 16.77 7.37 -11.38
CA SER A 68 16.63 7.97 -12.71
C SER A 68 15.18 7.94 -13.18
N SER A 69 14.69 9.04 -13.74
CA SER A 69 13.36 9.11 -14.33
C SER A 69 13.25 8.39 -15.69
N PHE A 70 14.40 8.16 -16.37
CA PHE A 70 14.43 7.56 -17.71
C PHE A 70 14.88 6.10 -17.73
N LYS A 71 15.48 5.61 -16.64
CA LYS A 71 16.03 4.26 -16.58
C LYS A 71 15.37 3.48 -15.45
N CYS A 72 14.93 2.28 -15.74
CA CYS A 72 14.35 1.38 -14.76
C CYS A 72 15.46 0.69 -13.94
N ILE A 73 16.11 1.44 -13.05
CA ILE A 73 17.13 0.97 -12.12
C ILE A 73 16.65 1.03 -10.67
N SER A 74 17.28 0.23 -9.81
CA SER A 74 16.99 0.28 -8.38
C SER A 74 17.45 1.60 -7.76
N PRO A 75 16.73 2.13 -6.74
CA PRO A 75 17.13 3.32 -6.03
C PRO A 75 18.56 3.22 -5.46
N LYS A 76 19.32 4.31 -5.56
CA LYS A 76 20.65 4.44 -4.99
C LYS A 76 20.59 5.38 -3.79
N GLN A 77 20.90 4.87 -2.62
CA GLN A 77 20.96 5.70 -1.42
C GLN A 77 22.34 6.34 -1.29
N ILE A 78 22.39 7.66 -1.24
CA ILE A 78 23.58 8.48 -1.05
C ILE A 78 23.36 9.28 0.20
N SER A 79 24.37 9.32 1.08
CA SER A 79 24.28 10.04 2.34
C SER A 79 25.53 10.88 2.58
N LEU A 80 25.35 12.16 2.88
CA LEU A 80 26.39 13.01 3.45
C LEU A 80 26.33 12.86 4.97
N LEU A 81 27.47 12.62 5.59
CA LEU A 81 27.59 12.31 7.00
C LEU A 81 28.55 13.29 7.67
N LEU A 82 28.09 13.96 8.70
CA LEU A 82 28.92 14.85 9.51
C LEU A 82 29.51 14.05 10.67
N CYS A 83 30.85 13.98 10.70
CA CYS A 83 31.58 13.17 11.68
C CYS A 83 31.48 13.76 13.10
N ASN A 84 31.29 12.89 14.09
CA ASN A 84 31.29 13.31 15.51
C ASN A 84 32.71 13.67 16.00
N LYS A 85 33.72 13.00 15.46
CA LYS A 85 35.13 13.25 15.85
C LYS A 85 35.61 14.59 15.27
N ASN A 86 36.06 15.48 16.15
CA ASN A 86 36.67 16.74 15.77
C ASN A 86 38.15 16.49 15.45
N ASN A 87 38.66 17.03 14.32
CA ASN A 87 40.06 16.92 13.91
C ASN A 87 40.95 18.09 14.37
N GLY A 88 40.45 18.94 15.28
CA GLY A 88 41.14 20.17 15.73
C GLY A 88 40.67 21.42 15.02
N PHE A 89 40.07 21.30 13.83
CA PHE A 89 39.55 22.42 13.01
C PHE A 89 38.03 22.32 12.82
N GLY A 90 37.40 21.32 13.35
CA GLY A 90 35.96 21.10 13.25
C GLY A 90 35.59 19.66 12.87
N HIS A 91 34.38 19.51 12.34
CA HIS A 91 33.79 18.21 11.98
C HIS A 91 33.86 17.98 10.47
N CYS A 92 34.43 16.85 10.05
CA CYS A 92 34.59 16.51 8.64
C CYS A 92 33.25 16.01 8.05
N ILE A 93 33.05 16.29 6.76
CA ILE A 93 31.92 15.80 6.00
C ILE A 93 32.36 14.67 5.07
N HIS A 94 31.73 13.51 5.23
CA HIS A 94 31.98 12.35 4.38
C HIS A 94 30.75 12.04 3.52
N ILE A 95 30.97 11.41 2.38
CA ILE A 95 29.90 10.93 1.50
C ILE A 95 29.92 9.41 1.42
N GLN A 96 28.78 8.79 1.66
CA GLN A 96 28.56 7.37 1.47
C GLN A 96 27.92 7.13 0.10
N ILE A 97 28.60 6.37 -0.77
CA ILE A 97 28.15 6.05 -2.12
C ILE A 97 27.92 4.53 -2.21
N PRO A 98 26.88 4.04 -2.91
CA PRO A 98 26.71 2.60 -3.14
C PRO A 98 27.92 1.97 -3.84
N ARG A 99 28.20 0.70 -3.56
CA ARG A 99 29.36 -0.06 -4.05
C ARG A 99 30.74 0.47 -3.57
N VAL A 100 30.75 1.38 -2.59
CA VAL A 100 31.95 1.84 -1.91
C VAL A 100 31.92 1.34 -0.46
N LYS A 101 33.03 0.80 0.04
CA LYS A 101 33.12 0.13 1.36
C LYS A 101 33.00 1.11 2.52
N GLN A 102 33.69 2.23 2.43
CA GLN A 102 33.75 3.24 3.48
C GLN A 102 33.35 4.62 2.93
N PRO A 103 32.77 5.50 3.77
CA PRO A 103 32.51 6.89 3.39
C PRO A 103 33.79 7.59 2.96
N ILE A 104 33.69 8.41 1.93
CA ILE A 104 34.82 9.15 1.32
C ILE A 104 34.73 10.60 1.76
N PRO A 105 35.88 11.30 2.01
CA PRO A 105 35.88 12.74 2.27
C PRO A 105 35.24 13.52 1.14
N LEU A 106 34.46 14.55 1.47
CA LEU A 106 33.64 15.30 0.53
C LEU A 106 34.45 15.93 -0.60
N PHE A 107 35.58 16.56 -0.27
CA PHE A 107 36.43 17.28 -1.24
C PHE A 107 37.09 16.33 -2.25
N VAL A 108 37.43 15.12 -1.83
CA VAL A 108 37.94 14.06 -2.73
C VAL A 108 36.93 13.74 -3.82
N VAL A 109 35.62 13.67 -3.49
CA VAL A 109 34.58 13.40 -4.49
C VAL A 109 34.38 14.57 -5.46
N PHE A 110 34.42 15.82 -4.98
CA PHE A 110 34.36 16.99 -5.86
C PHE A 110 35.57 17.05 -6.83
N ARG A 111 36.79 16.77 -6.33
CA ARG A 111 37.97 16.71 -7.17
C ARG A 111 37.94 15.58 -8.18
N ALA A 112 37.39 14.38 -7.79
CA ALA A 112 37.18 13.26 -8.70
C ALA A 112 36.17 13.60 -9.82
N LEU A 113 35.19 14.47 -9.55
CA LEU A 113 34.24 14.99 -10.55
C LEU A 113 34.83 16.14 -11.42
N GLY A 114 36.07 16.55 -11.21
CA GLY A 114 36.79 17.54 -12.02
C GLY A 114 36.91 18.95 -11.43
N ILE A 115 36.35 19.21 -10.25
CA ILE A 115 36.51 20.50 -9.56
C ILE A 115 37.68 20.40 -8.59
N VAL A 116 38.86 20.88 -9.01
CA VAL A 116 40.12 20.64 -8.29
C VAL A 116 40.38 21.66 -7.18
N THR A 117 40.02 22.94 -7.37
CA THR A 117 40.38 24.00 -6.43
C THR A 117 39.38 24.11 -5.28
N ASP A 118 39.88 24.24 -4.05
CA ASP A 118 39.07 24.36 -2.84
C ASP A 118 38.15 25.58 -2.87
N LYS A 119 38.64 26.70 -3.46
CA LYS A 119 37.85 27.92 -3.63
C LYS A 119 36.61 27.66 -4.48
N GLN A 120 36.73 26.97 -5.63
CA GLN A 120 35.63 26.65 -6.51
C GLN A 120 34.61 25.70 -5.82
N ILE A 121 35.13 24.71 -5.07
CA ILE A 121 34.27 23.82 -4.30
C ILE A 121 33.43 24.59 -3.27
N CYS A 122 34.08 25.49 -2.51
CA CYS A 122 33.38 26.34 -1.54
C CYS A 122 32.39 27.30 -2.21
N GLU A 123 32.71 27.84 -3.39
CA GLU A 123 31.81 28.70 -4.18
C GLU A 123 30.58 27.91 -4.67
N ILE A 124 30.75 26.67 -5.08
CA ILE A 124 29.64 25.80 -5.50
C ILE A 124 28.71 25.43 -4.31
N ILE A 125 29.30 25.20 -3.12
CA ILE A 125 28.53 24.87 -1.92
C ILE A 125 27.78 26.09 -1.40
N LEU A 126 28.46 27.21 -1.22
CA LEU A 126 27.93 28.40 -0.53
C LEU A 126 27.28 29.42 -1.46
N LEU A 127 27.56 29.36 -2.75
CA LEU A 127 27.15 30.26 -3.82
C LEU A 127 27.61 31.70 -3.61
N ASN A 128 27.45 32.27 -2.40
CA ASN A 128 27.91 33.60 -2.05
C ASN A 128 28.67 33.61 -0.72
N MET A 129 29.99 33.70 -0.77
CA MET A 129 30.87 33.66 0.40
C MET A 129 30.89 34.97 1.23
N LYS A 130 30.35 36.07 0.72
CA LYS A 130 30.38 37.40 1.40
C LYS A 130 29.30 37.53 2.48
N LYS A 131 28.28 36.67 2.48
CA LYS A 131 27.17 36.70 3.48
C LYS A 131 27.62 36.17 4.83
N GLU A 132 27.12 36.75 5.89
CA GLU A 132 27.43 36.34 7.28
C GLU A 132 27.20 34.85 7.54
N ARG A 133 26.04 34.31 7.10
CA ARG A 133 25.75 32.88 7.21
C ARG A 133 26.75 32.01 6.48
N SER A 134 27.21 32.45 5.30
CA SER A 134 28.19 31.72 4.50
C SER A 134 29.57 31.72 5.16
N LYS A 135 29.98 32.78 5.89
CA LYS A 135 31.21 32.79 6.65
C LYS A 135 31.25 31.71 7.73
N ILE A 136 30.19 31.57 8.51
CA ILE A 136 30.07 30.53 9.54
C ILE A 136 30.19 29.12 8.90
N MET A 137 29.54 28.90 7.77
CA MET A 137 29.62 27.64 7.06
C MET A 137 30.96 27.37 6.42
N LEU A 138 31.65 28.42 5.98
CA LEU A 138 33.03 28.32 5.43
C LEU A 138 34.02 27.86 6.50
N GLU A 139 33.90 28.38 7.74
CA GLU A 139 34.68 27.91 8.88
C GLU A 139 34.44 26.42 9.16
N GLN A 140 33.22 25.95 9.03
CA GLN A 140 32.90 24.53 9.21
C GLN A 140 33.44 23.63 8.08
N LEU A 141 33.60 24.14 6.87
CA LEU A 141 34.19 23.39 5.76
C LEU A 141 35.73 23.26 5.90
N GLN A 142 36.37 24.07 6.74
CA GLN A 142 37.82 24.03 6.95
C GLN A 142 38.33 22.65 7.36
N ALA A 143 37.60 21.97 8.25
CA ALA A 143 37.95 20.61 8.69
C ALA A 143 38.01 19.60 7.52
N SER A 144 37.08 19.70 6.58
CA SER A 144 37.03 18.83 5.40
C SER A 144 38.06 19.16 4.36
N ILE A 145 38.47 20.44 4.24
CA ILE A 145 39.57 20.88 3.38
C ILE A 145 40.87 20.29 3.89
N ILE A 146 41.15 20.42 5.19
CA ILE A 146 42.38 19.91 5.80
C ILE A 146 42.49 18.40 5.70
N GLU A 147 41.39 17.67 5.89
CA GLU A 147 41.36 16.19 5.75
C GLU A 147 41.76 15.73 4.34
N SER A 148 41.46 16.50 3.31
CA SER A 148 41.72 16.17 1.91
C SER A 148 43.01 16.84 1.33
N ASN A 149 43.79 17.54 2.14
CA ASN A 149 44.94 18.36 1.68
C ASN A 149 46.06 17.52 1.03
N ASN A 150 46.16 16.23 1.32
CA ASN A 150 47.19 15.33 0.77
C ASN A 150 46.85 14.78 -0.63
N ILE A 151 45.63 15.02 -1.14
CA ILE A 151 45.14 14.45 -2.40
C ILE A 151 44.60 15.61 -3.25
N ASN A 152 45.46 16.14 -4.12
CA ASN A 152 45.17 17.42 -4.79
C ASN A 152 44.81 17.32 -6.27
N THR A 153 45.17 16.19 -6.92
CA THR A 153 44.85 15.98 -8.34
C THR A 153 43.64 15.08 -8.54
N GLN A 154 42.98 15.21 -9.67
CA GLN A 154 41.82 14.37 -10.02
C GLN A 154 42.21 12.88 -10.04
N GLU A 155 43.39 12.55 -10.58
CA GLU A 155 43.84 11.17 -10.69
C GLU A 155 44.13 10.54 -9.32
N GLU A 156 44.80 11.27 -8.41
CA GLU A 156 45.01 10.84 -7.03
C GLU A 156 43.68 10.58 -6.30
N CYS A 157 42.68 11.45 -6.55
CA CYS A 157 41.34 11.26 -5.98
C CYS A 157 40.67 9.98 -6.49
N ILE A 158 40.78 9.70 -7.78
CA ILE A 158 40.26 8.47 -8.37
C ILE A 158 40.98 7.24 -7.79
N GLN A 159 42.31 7.30 -7.64
CA GLN A 159 43.10 6.22 -7.02
C GLN A 159 42.71 5.98 -5.55
N SER A 160 42.47 7.05 -4.79
CA SER A 160 42.00 6.95 -3.41
C SER A 160 40.61 6.27 -3.36
N MET A 161 39.71 6.58 -4.29
CA MET A 161 38.41 5.94 -4.41
C MET A 161 38.55 4.47 -4.83
N MET A 162 39.46 4.16 -5.76
CA MET A 162 39.75 2.77 -6.19
C MET A 162 40.14 1.87 -5.02
N ALA A 163 40.82 2.38 -4.00
CA ALA A 163 41.15 1.60 -2.81
C ALA A 163 39.90 1.13 -2.04
N ASN A 164 38.81 1.89 -2.09
CA ASN A 164 37.60 1.68 -1.31
C ASN A 164 36.42 1.05 -2.08
N VAL A 165 36.50 0.83 -3.40
CA VAL A 165 35.39 0.21 -4.16
C VAL A 165 35.22 -1.27 -3.86
N MET A 166 33.99 -1.76 -3.96
CA MET A 166 33.61 -3.16 -3.77
C MET A 166 33.83 -4.00 -5.05
N TYR A 167 35.01 -3.92 -5.61
CA TYR A 167 35.41 -4.69 -6.78
C TYR A 167 36.79 -5.30 -6.53
N THR A 168 36.90 -6.60 -6.76
CA THR A 168 38.18 -7.33 -6.67
C THR A 168 38.38 -8.07 -7.98
N PRO A 169 39.40 -7.71 -8.78
CA PRO A 169 39.73 -8.48 -9.98
C PRO A 169 40.13 -9.90 -9.62
N ILE A 170 39.55 -10.90 -10.27
CA ILE A 170 39.86 -12.31 -10.06
C ILE A 170 40.47 -12.83 -11.37
N ASN A 171 41.60 -13.55 -11.27
CA ASN A 171 42.27 -14.16 -12.41
C ASN A 171 42.72 -13.18 -13.52
N MET A 172 43.22 -12.02 -13.13
CA MET A 172 43.71 -10.98 -14.03
C MET A 172 45.15 -10.56 -13.64
N ASP A 173 45.94 -10.11 -14.62
CA ASP A 173 47.21 -9.51 -14.37
C ASP A 173 47.05 -8.20 -13.58
N LYS A 174 48.12 -7.78 -12.88
CA LYS A 174 48.07 -6.64 -11.97
C LYS A 174 47.70 -5.31 -12.70
N GLU A 175 48.18 -5.11 -13.92
CA GLU A 175 47.89 -3.93 -14.73
C GLU A 175 46.45 -3.92 -15.24
N THR A 176 46.01 -4.98 -15.87
CA THR A 176 44.64 -5.15 -16.34
C THR A 176 43.63 -5.12 -15.18
N GLY A 177 44.03 -5.66 -14.01
CA GLY A 177 43.22 -5.59 -12.80
C GLY A 177 43.05 -4.18 -12.26
N LEU A 178 44.07 -3.33 -12.31
CA LEU A 178 44.00 -1.94 -11.94
C LEU A 178 43.16 -1.11 -12.92
N GLU A 179 43.32 -1.37 -14.21
CA GLU A 179 42.54 -0.71 -15.27
C GLU A 179 41.03 -1.02 -15.13
N LYS A 180 40.69 -2.29 -14.93
CA LYS A 180 39.28 -2.69 -14.66
C LYS A 180 38.74 -2.08 -13.37
N LYS A 181 39.54 -1.95 -12.34
CA LYS A 181 39.13 -1.31 -11.09
C LYS A 181 38.91 0.19 -11.26
N ARG A 182 39.70 0.85 -12.13
CA ARG A 182 39.51 2.24 -12.53
C ARG A 182 38.21 2.40 -13.32
N GLU A 183 37.98 1.59 -14.35
CA GLU A 183 36.72 1.57 -15.11
C GLU A 183 35.51 1.42 -14.19
N PHE A 184 35.59 0.48 -13.24
CA PHE A 184 34.52 0.28 -12.26
C PHE A 184 34.30 1.50 -11.36
N THR A 185 35.38 2.19 -10.95
CA THR A 185 35.25 3.42 -10.14
C THR A 185 34.59 4.55 -10.94
N MET A 186 34.97 4.72 -12.21
CA MET A 186 34.32 5.68 -13.11
C MET A 186 32.85 5.31 -13.35
N GLU A 187 32.54 4.02 -13.46
CA GLU A 187 31.15 3.56 -13.57
C GLU A 187 30.33 3.91 -12.30
N VAL A 188 30.91 3.75 -11.10
CA VAL A 188 30.25 4.12 -9.83
C VAL A 188 29.94 5.61 -9.81
N LEU A 189 30.89 6.48 -10.20
CA LEU A 189 30.64 7.92 -10.28
C LEU A 189 29.57 8.28 -11.33
N LYS A 190 29.57 7.58 -12.47
CA LYS A 190 28.63 7.86 -13.56
C LYS A 190 27.22 7.31 -13.29
N LYS A 191 27.09 6.07 -12.75
CA LYS A 191 25.80 5.36 -12.65
C LYS A 191 25.22 5.34 -11.24
N ASP A 192 26.04 5.37 -10.16
CA ASP A 192 25.57 5.26 -8.79
C ASP A 192 25.50 6.59 -8.05
N LEU A 193 26.34 7.56 -8.41
CA LEU A 193 26.27 8.90 -7.85
C LEU A 193 25.21 9.71 -8.59
N PHE A 194 24.11 10.03 -7.89
CA PHE A 194 23.00 10.85 -8.39
C PHE A 194 22.45 10.44 -9.77
N PRO A 195 21.94 9.21 -9.94
CA PRO A 195 21.40 8.76 -11.22
C PRO A 195 20.19 9.56 -11.72
N HIS A 196 19.56 10.40 -10.89
CA HIS A 196 18.50 11.33 -11.27
C HIS A 196 19.01 12.58 -11.98
N CYS A 197 20.29 12.90 -11.84
CA CYS A 197 20.94 14.00 -12.59
C CYS A 197 21.41 13.50 -13.95
N HIS A 198 21.20 14.31 -15.00
CA HIS A 198 21.49 13.92 -16.38
C HIS A 198 22.93 14.21 -16.78
N ASN A 199 23.47 15.34 -16.31
CA ASN A 199 24.80 15.86 -16.66
C ASN A 199 25.74 15.85 -15.44
N GLU A 200 27.04 15.84 -15.69
CA GLU A 200 28.04 15.89 -14.62
C GLU A 200 27.98 17.22 -13.83
N ASN A 201 27.74 18.33 -14.51
CA ASN A 201 27.54 19.63 -13.87
C ASN A 201 26.37 19.62 -12.90
N GLN A 202 25.24 19.03 -13.29
CA GLN A 202 24.09 18.88 -12.40
C GLN A 202 24.43 18.06 -11.14
N LYS A 203 25.27 17.03 -11.26
CA LYS A 203 25.74 16.25 -10.10
C LYS A 203 26.59 17.08 -9.15
N ILE A 204 27.50 17.90 -9.71
CA ILE A 204 28.38 18.77 -8.94
C ILE A 204 27.57 19.82 -8.17
N PHE A 205 26.69 20.54 -8.85
CA PHE A 205 25.80 21.51 -8.20
C PHE A 205 24.85 20.87 -7.20
N PHE A 206 24.35 19.66 -7.51
CA PHE A 206 23.47 18.95 -6.61
C PHE A 206 24.18 18.46 -5.34
N LEU A 207 25.44 18.03 -5.45
CA LEU A 207 26.29 17.71 -4.30
C LEU A 207 26.54 18.95 -3.43
N GLY A 208 26.80 20.09 -4.06
CA GLY A 208 26.89 21.40 -3.38
C GLY A 208 25.58 21.74 -2.65
N TYR A 209 24.45 21.57 -3.31
CA TYR A 209 23.14 21.82 -2.72
C TYR A 209 22.85 20.93 -1.51
N MET A 210 23.16 19.64 -1.59
CA MET A 210 23.00 18.74 -0.44
C MET A 210 23.91 19.14 0.73
N THR A 211 25.15 19.50 0.43
CA THR A 211 26.11 19.96 1.45
C THR A 211 25.61 21.25 2.10
N TYR A 212 25.15 22.19 1.31
CA TYR A 212 24.58 23.44 1.81
C TYR A 212 23.37 23.20 2.73
N ARG A 213 22.45 22.30 2.35
CA ARG A 213 21.32 21.92 3.19
C ARG A 213 21.73 21.27 4.51
N LEU A 214 22.75 20.40 4.47
CA LEU A 214 23.32 19.81 5.69
C LEU A 214 23.86 20.88 6.65
N LEU A 215 24.63 21.84 6.13
CA LEU A 215 25.19 22.94 6.92
C LEU A 215 24.10 23.87 7.47
N LEU A 216 23.04 24.15 6.69
CA LEU A 216 21.89 24.92 7.17
C LEU A 216 21.18 24.23 8.34
N ALA A 217 20.94 22.91 8.23
CA ALA A 217 20.30 22.13 9.27
C ALA A 217 21.17 22.00 10.52
N TYR A 218 22.48 21.78 10.34
CA TYR A 218 23.45 21.72 11.42
C TYR A 218 23.53 23.01 12.25
N ASN A 219 23.48 24.15 11.57
CA ASN A 219 23.49 25.48 12.23
C ASN A 219 22.11 25.91 12.78
N GLY A 220 21.05 25.11 12.59
CA GLY A 220 19.71 25.45 13.03
C GLY A 220 19.02 26.54 12.20
N PHE A 221 19.53 26.88 11.01
CA PHE A 221 18.88 27.85 10.11
C PHE A 221 17.64 27.25 9.42
N ILE A 222 17.56 25.93 9.33
CA ILE A 222 16.39 25.15 8.94
C ILE A 222 16.16 24.04 9.96
N GLU A 223 14.92 23.65 10.13
CA GLU A 223 14.56 22.50 10.96
C GLU A 223 14.94 21.18 10.24
N GLN A 224 15.10 20.11 11.02
CA GLN A 224 15.29 18.78 10.47
C GLN A 224 14.03 18.35 9.72
N ASP A 225 14.21 17.56 8.69
CA ASP A 225 13.09 17.03 7.92
C ASP A 225 12.29 15.99 8.72
N ASP A 226 10.97 15.97 8.52
CA ASP A 226 10.07 15.04 9.19
C ASP A 226 9.90 13.76 8.35
N ARG A 227 10.34 12.62 8.92
CA ARG A 227 10.19 11.29 8.28
C ARG A 227 8.73 10.85 8.19
N ASP A 228 7.87 11.35 9.09
CA ASP A 228 6.49 10.90 9.23
C ASP A 228 5.52 11.75 8.39
N SER A 229 5.97 12.87 7.86
CA SER A 229 5.17 13.71 6.95
C SER A 229 4.84 12.99 5.65
N TYR A 230 3.59 13.06 5.22
CA TYR A 230 3.13 12.47 3.95
C TYR A 230 3.63 13.22 2.70
N VAL A 231 4.16 14.41 2.86
CA VAL A 231 4.95 15.10 1.82
C VAL A 231 6.15 14.25 1.40
N ASN A 232 6.76 13.55 2.36
CA ASN A 232 7.98 12.77 2.22
C ASN A 232 7.71 11.28 2.01
N LYS A 233 6.46 10.89 1.78
CA LYS A 233 6.06 9.49 1.59
C LYS A 233 5.41 9.26 0.24
N ARG A 234 5.55 8.02 -0.24
CA ARG A 234 4.94 7.51 -1.47
C ARG A 234 4.28 6.17 -1.18
N LEU A 235 3.30 5.81 -1.98
CA LEU A 235 2.61 4.53 -1.91
C LEU A 235 2.91 3.70 -3.15
N ASP A 236 3.44 2.50 -2.95
CA ASP A 236 3.53 1.50 -4.00
C ASP A 236 2.22 0.72 -4.06
N LEU A 237 1.45 0.94 -5.11
CA LEU A 237 0.26 0.15 -5.43
C LEU A 237 0.65 -1.15 -6.14
N CYS A 238 -0.35 -1.95 -6.51
CA CYS A 238 -0.12 -3.25 -7.14
C CYS A 238 0.76 -3.17 -8.40
N GLY A 239 0.59 -2.16 -9.25
CA GLY A 239 1.38 -1.96 -10.47
C GLY A 239 2.87 -1.79 -10.19
N SER A 240 3.23 -0.88 -9.29
CA SER A 240 4.63 -0.63 -8.88
C SER A 240 5.24 -1.84 -8.19
N SER A 241 4.49 -2.49 -7.31
CA SER A 241 4.96 -3.69 -6.59
C SER A 241 5.23 -4.85 -7.54
N LEU A 242 4.34 -5.10 -8.49
CA LEU A 242 4.51 -6.13 -9.53
C LEU A 242 5.66 -5.81 -10.49
N ASN A 243 5.81 -4.55 -10.89
CA ASN A 243 6.93 -4.12 -11.73
C ASN A 243 8.29 -4.39 -11.05
N ASN A 244 8.42 -4.03 -9.78
CA ASN A 244 9.62 -4.29 -9.00
C ASN A 244 9.89 -5.80 -8.84
N LEU A 245 8.86 -6.59 -8.60
CA LEU A 245 8.93 -8.04 -8.51
C LEU A 245 9.40 -8.65 -9.83
N TYR A 246 8.77 -8.26 -10.96
CA TYR A 246 9.14 -8.71 -12.30
C TYR A 246 10.60 -8.37 -12.61
N ARG A 247 11.01 -7.10 -12.41
CA ARG A 247 12.38 -6.65 -12.64
C ARG A 247 13.39 -7.49 -11.86
N ASN A 248 13.12 -7.79 -10.61
CA ASN A 248 14.01 -8.58 -9.77
C ASN A 248 14.15 -10.02 -10.28
N HIS A 249 13.05 -10.65 -10.67
CA HIS A 249 13.07 -12.00 -11.25
C HIS A 249 13.67 -12.02 -12.65
N TYR A 250 13.46 -10.98 -13.45
CA TYR A 250 14.09 -10.84 -14.77
C TYR A 250 15.61 -10.69 -14.66
N ASN A 251 16.10 -9.83 -13.76
CA ASN A 251 17.53 -9.70 -13.49
C ASN A 251 18.14 -11.02 -12.99
N LYS A 252 17.41 -11.77 -12.18
CA LYS A 252 17.83 -13.11 -11.76
C LYS A 252 17.88 -14.07 -12.96
N PHE A 253 16.87 -14.07 -13.80
CA PHE A 253 16.80 -14.89 -15.01
C PHE A 253 18.01 -14.65 -15.94
N VAL A 254 18.36 -13.38 -16.18
CA VAL A 254 19.52 -12.99 -16.99
C VAL A 254 20.82 -13.46 -16.35
N LYS A 255 21.02 -13.21 -15.04
CA LYS A 255 22.22 -13.66 -14.32
C LYS A 255 22.36 -15.17 -14.23
N ASP A 256 21.26 -15.89 -14.08
CA ASP A 256 21.28 -17.36 -14.04
C ASP A 256 21.60 -17.92 -15.44
N GLY A 257 21.10 -17.26 -16.52
CA GLY A 257 21.48 -17.58 -17.90
C GLY A 257 22.96 -17.34 -18.17
N GLU A 258 23.49 -16.18 -17.79
CA GLU A 258 24.92 -15.85 -17.90
C GLU A 258 25.79 -16.91 -17.19
N LYS A 259 25.46 -17.23 -15.94
CA LYS A 259 26.18 -18.27 -15.18
C LYS A 259 26.12 -19.65 -15.85
N GLN A 260 24.99 -19.98 -16.46
CA GLN A 260 24.86 -21.26 -17.14
C GLN A 260 25.67 -21.29 -18.45
N ILE A 261 25.71 -20.20 -19.20
CA ILE A 261 26.58 -20.05 -20.38
C ILE A 261 28.05 -20.22 -19.99
N ILE A 262 28.50 -19.54 -18.93
CA ILE A 262 29.88 -19.66 -18.41
C ILE A 262 30.18 -21.11 -18.01
N ARG A 263 29.21 -21.80 -17.40
CA ARG A 263 29.38 -23.23 -17.05
C ARG A 263 29.51 -24.14 -18.29
N GLU A 264 28.71 -23.92 -19.30
CA GLU A 264 28.77 -24.66 -20.54
C GLU A 264 30.12 -24.43 -21.25
N ILE A 265 30.65 -23.21 -21.27
CA ILE A 265 31.98 -22.86 -21.77
C ILE A 265 33.07 -23.61 -20.96
N ASN A 266 32.99 -23.56 -19.62
CA ASN A 266 34.00 -24.14 -18.74
C ASN A 266 33.98 -25.71 -18.74
N ASN A 267 32.81 -26.30 -18.94
CA ASN A 267 32.65 -27.76 -18.98
C ASN A 267 33.24 -28.41 -20.25
N GLY A 268 33.72 -27.60 -21.19
CA GLY A 268 34.57 -28.11 -22.30
C GLY A 268 33.85 -28.88 -23.39
N ALA A 269 32.54 -28.92 -23.43
CA ALA A 269 31.78 -29.47 -24.55
C ALA A 269 32.09 -28.79 -25.90
N TRP A 270 32.71 -27.61 -25.84
CA TRP A 270 32.99 -26.69 -26.94
C TRP A 270 34.50 -26.54 -27.23
N LYS A 271 35.35 -27.30 -26.59
CA LYS A 271 36.82 -27.22 -26.77
C LYS A 271 37.33 -27.57 -28.18
N SER A 272 36.45 -28.11 -29.02
CA SER A 272 36.83 -28.52 -30.38
C SER A 272 36.51 -27.48 -31.45
N THR A 273 35.85 -26.40 -31.13
CA THR A 273 35.49 -25.32 -32.05
C THR A 273 35.70 -23.97 -31.42
N ASP A 274 36.54 -23.15 -31.97
CA ASP A 274 36.75 -21.73 -31.60
C ASP A 274 35.54 -20.84 -31.88
N ASP A 275 34.43 -21.44 -32.28
CA ASP A 275 33.21 -20.75 -32.68
C ASP A 275 32.20 -20.73 -31.53
N TYR A 276 32.16 -19.58 -30.82
CA TYR A 276 31.24 -19.34 -29.71
C TYR A 276 29.78 -19.21 -30.14
N GLU A 277 29.49 -19.06 -31.45
CA GLU A 277 28.12 -18.93 -31.96
C GLU A 277 27.34 -20.25 -31.77
N ASN A 278 28.01 -21.38 -31.76
CA ASN A 278 27.41 -22.70 -31.54
C ASN A 278 27.12 -23.07 -30.09
N ILE A 279 27.48 -22.24 -29.10
CA ILE A 279 27.22 -22.51 -27.68
C ILE A 279 25.72 -22.54 -27.38
N ILE A 280 24.94 -21.67 -28.01
CA ILE A 280 23.50 -21.62 -27.87
C ILE A 280 22.87 -22.27 -29.10
N ASN A 281 22.32 -23.46 -28.91
CA ASN A 281 21.55 -24.17 -29.94
C ASN A 281 20.15 -24.50 -29.42
N PHE A 282 19.29 -24.97 -30.34
CA PHE A 282 17.89 -25.24 -30.06
C PHE A 282 17.68 -26.28 -28.94
N THR A 283 18.63 -27.17 -28.72
CA THR A 283 18.54 -28.22 -27.72
C THR A 283 18.90 -27.77 -26.31
N ASN A 284 19.79 -26.79 -26.15
CA ASN A 284 20.27 -26.35 -24.84
C ASN A 284 19.72 -24.98 -24.40
N ILE A 285 19.12 -24.21 -25.31
CA ILE A 285 18.55 -22.89 -24.97
C ILE A 285 17.57 -22.97 -23.80
N TYR A 286 16.73 -23.99 -23.72
CA TYR A 286 15.78 -24.19 -22.63
C TYR A 286 16.44 -24.61 -21.31
N LYS A 287 17.67 -25.14 -21.32
CA LYS A 287 18.47 -25.42 -20.12
C LYS A 287 19.14 -24.16 -19.62
N ILE A 288 19.57 -23.29 -20.54
CA ILE A 288 20.24 -22.01 -20.23
C ILE A 288 19.21 -21.01 -19.74
N PHE A 289 18.14 -20.82 -20.48
CA PHE A 289 17.08 -19.86 -20.16
C PHE A 289 15.80 -20.59 -19.72
N LYS A 290 15.62 -20.66 -18.39
CA LYS A 290 14.45 -21.32 -17.78
C LYS A 290 13.32 -20.33 -17.60
N SER A 291 12.31 -20.35 -18.44
CA SER A 291 11.08 -19.52 -18.32
C SER A 291 10.38 -19.70 -16.96
N SER A 292 10.47 -20.90 -16.38
CA SER A 292 9.93 -21.21 -15.05
C SER A 292 10.49 -20.33 -13.92
N THR A 293 11.66 -19.69 -14.11
CA THR A 293 12.23 -18.77 -13.12
C THR A 293 11.33 -17.56 -12.88
N LEU A 294 10.79 -16.99 -13.95
CA LEU A 294 9.87 -15.85 -13.89
C LEU A 294 8.50 -16.27 -13.36
N GLU A 295 7.92 -17.30 -13.96
CA GLU A 295 6.60 -17.82 -13.61
C GLU A 295 6.52 -18.23 -12.13
N ASN A 296 7.41 -19.12 -11.70
CA ASN A 296 7.43 -19.60 -10.32
C ASN A 296 7.76 -18.49 -9.32
N GLY A 297 8.60 -17.53 -9.71
CA GLY A 297 8.93 -16.39 -8.86
C GLY A 297 7.72 -15.49 -8.59
N ILE A 298 7.00 -15.11 -9.62
CA ILE A 298 5.81 -14.25 -9.50
C ILE A 298 4.67 -14.99 -8.81
N LYS A 299 4.40 -16.23 -9.22
CA LYS A 299 3.35 -17.06 -8.64
C LYS A 299 3.58 -17.31 -7.15
N ARG A 300 4.82 -17.61 -6.75
CA ARG A 300 5.18 -17.80 -5.35
C ARG A 300 4.96 -16.51 -4.55
N ALA A 301 5.43 -15.36 -5.05
CA ALA A 301 5.26 -14.09 -4.35
C ALA A 301 3.78 -13.75 -4.12
N LEU A 302 2.93 -13.93 -5.12
CA LEU A 302 1.50 -13.68 -5.01
C LEU A 302 0.78 -14.69 -4.11
N SER A 303 1.19 -15.96 -4.10
CA SER A 303 0.57 -16.99 -3.27
C SER A 303 0.97 -16.90 -1.80
N THR A 304 2.25 -16.58 -1.51
CA THR A 304 2.76 -16.49 -0.13
C THR A 304 2.71 -15.10 0.47
N GLY A 305 2.59 -14.05 -0.36
CA GLY A 305 2.67 -12.66 0.05
C GLY A 305 4.08 -12.14 0.30
N ASP A 306 5.11 -12.95 0.04
CA ASP A 306 6.51 -12.56 0.20
C ASP A 306 7.10 -12.05 -1.11
N PHE A 307 7.27 -10.74 -1.21
CA PHE A 307 7.87 -10.05 -2.36
C PHE A 307 9.38 -9.82 -2.18
N GLY A 308 9.97 -10.34 -1.12
CA GLY A 308 11.41 -10.28 -0.87
C GLY A 308 12.21 -11.20 -1.79
N ILE A 309 13.48 -10.84 -2.01
CA ILE A 309 14.44 -11.70 -2.72
C ILE A 309 15.12 -12.57 -1.67
N LYS A 310 15.10 -13.89 -1.86
CA LYS A 310 15.93 -14.80 -1.07
C LYS A 310 17.40 -14.38 -1.26
N ASN A 311 18.13 -14.17 -0.22
CA ASN A 311 19.55 -13.77 -0.13
C ASN A 311 19.85 -12.26 0.00
N VAL A 312 18.83 -11.41 0.05
CA VAL A 312 18.97 -10.02 0.48
C VAL A 312 18.11 -9.87 1.73
N ASN A 313 18.65 -9.32 2.80
CA ASN A 313 17.97 -9.12 4.11
C ASN A 313 16.72 -8.22 4.07
N SER A 314 16.02 -8.16 2.94
CA SER A 314 14.79 -7.43 2.73
C SER A 314 13.60 -8.39 2.63
N SER A 315 13.14 -8.88 3.77
CA SER A 315 11.87 -9.60 3.83
C SER A 315 10.71 -8.60 3.67
N LYS A 316 9.95 -8.73 2.58
CA LYS A 316 8.70 -8.00 2.34
C LYS A 316 7.53 -8.98 2.44
N VAL A 317 7.23 -9.41 3.65
CA VAL A 317 6.15 -10.34 3.95
C VAL A 317 4.83 -9.60 4.14
N GLY A 318 3.73 -10.23 3.75
CA GLY A 318 2.38 -9.70 3.94
C GLY A 318 1.96 -8.65 2.91
N VAL A 319 2.66 -8.55 1.78
CA VAL A 319 2.29 -7.65 0.68
C VAL A 319 1.04 -8.15 -0.02
N ALA A 320 0.95 -9.44 -0.33
CA ALA A 320 -0.26 -10.06 -0.82
C ALA A 320 -0.97 -10.82 0.30
N GLN A 321 -2.27 -10.63 0.40
CA GLN A 321 -3.12 -11.25 1.42
C GLN A 321 -4.37 -11.83 0.77
N VAL A 322 -5.01 -12.79 1.42
CA VAL A 322 -6.32 -13.29 1.01
C VAL A 322 -7.36 -12.20 1.25
N LEU A 323 -8.17 -11.90 0.24
CA LEU A 323 -9.23 -10.90 0.35
C LEU A 323 -10.22 -11.30 1.46
N SER A 324 -10.53 -10.36 2.34
CA SER A 324 -11.54 -10.56 3.38
C SER A 324 -12.94 -10.54 2.77
N ARG A 325 -13.66 -11.65 2.83
CA ARG A 325 -15.07 -11.79 2.40
C ARG A 325 -16.01 -11.96 3.58
N LEU A 326 -15.65 -11.40 4.74
CA LEU A 326 -16.49 -11.51 5.92
C LEU A 326 -17.75 -10.64 5.81
N THR A 327 -17.57 -9.39 5.37
CA THR A 327 -18.66 -8.46 5.07
C THR A 327 -18.37 -7.73 3.76
N TYR A 328 -19.38 -7.12 3.16
CA TYR A 328 -19.19 -6.29 1.97
C TYR A 328 -18.23 -5.11 2.22
N THR A 329 -18.43 -4.40 3.32
CA THR A 329 -17.56 -3.28 3.72
C THR A 329 -16.15 -3.70 4.07
N SER A 330 -15.97 -4.91 4.62
CA SER A 330 -14.64 -5.47 4.89
C SER A 330 -13.84 -5.67 3.61
N SER A 331 -14.46 -6.15 2.54
CA SER A 331 -13.82 -6.29 1.22
C SER A 331 -13.43 -4.93 0.64
N LEU A 332 -14.31 -3.94 0.69
CA LEU A 332 -14.00 -2.57 0.24
C LEU A 332 -12.85 -1.95 1.01
N SER A 333 -12.86 -2.07 2.34
CA SER A 333 -11.79 -1.57 3.19
C SER A 333 -10.46 -2.25 2.90
N HIS A 334 -10.46 -3.56 2.68
CA HIS A 334 -9.23 -4.33 2.40
C HIS A 334 -8.55 -3.88 1.10
N VAL A 335 -9.33 -3.57 0.07
CA VAL A 335 -8.81 -3.06 -1.21
C VAL A 335 -8.14 -1.67 -1.05
N ARG A 336 -8.57 -0.88 -0.09
CA ARG A 336 -8.11 0.50 0.15
C ARG A 336 -7.10 0.62 1.30
N ARG A 337 -6.53 -0.49 1.74
CA ARG A 337 -5.63 -0.56 2.90
C ARG A 337 -4.19 -0.29 2.52
N ILE A 338 -3.45 0.34 3.45
CA ILE A 338 -2.05 0.68 3.32
C ILE A 338 -1.30 0.08 4.49
N SER A 339 -0.15 -0.51 4.22
CA SER A 339 0.77 -1.02 5.24
C SER A 339 2.08 -0.24 5.21
N ALA A 340 2.57 0.16 6.38
CA ALA A 340 3.89 0.76 6.52
C ALA A 340 4.95 -0.33 6.75
N PRO A 341 6.19 -0.17 6.23
CA PRO A 341 7.28 -1.14 6.38
C PRO A 341 7.98 -0.99 7.74
N ILE A 342 7.21 -1.00 8.81
CA ILE A 342 7.68 -0.84 10.19
C ILE A 342 7.49 -2.16 10.91
N ASP A 343 8.46 -2.53 11.75
CA ASP A 343 8.30 -3.68 12.63
C ASP A 343 7.13 -3.44 13.59
N LYS A 344 6.12 -4.30 13.48
CA LYS A 344 4.90 -4.20 14.29
C LYS A 344 5.15 -4.48 15.78
N SER A 345 6.19 -5.24 16.09
CA SER A 345 6.62 -5.52 17.47
C SER A 345 7.42 -4.36 18.10
N GLY A 346 7.92 -3.44 17.26
CA GLY A 346 8.69 -2.28 17.70
C GLY A 346 7.86 -1.28 18.50
N LYS A 347 8.47 -0.70 19.53
CA LYS A 347 7.85 0.32 20.42
C LYS A 347 7.97 1.75 19.87
N LEU A 348 8.28 1.95 18.60
CA LEU A 348 8.37 3.27 17.98
C LEU A 348 7.00 3.95 17.94
N ILE A 349 6.88 5.06 18.65
CA ILE A 349 5.63 5.83 18.77
C ILE A 349 5.42 6.81 17.59
N PRO A 350 6.43 7.58 17.13
CA PRO A 350 6.21 8.63 16.13
C PRO A 350 5.48 8.20 14.86
N PRO A 351 5.85 7.08 14.18
CA PRO A 351 5.18 6.67 12.96
C PRO A 351 3.76 6.11 13.17
N ARG A 352 3.35 5.88 14.42
CA ARG A 352 2.02 5.39 14.78
C ARG A 352 1.03 6.52 15.06
N LYS A 353 1.52 7.73 15.33
CA LYS A 353 0.68 8.89 15.56
C LYS A 353 0.00 9.34 14.28
N LEU A 354 -1.21 9.87 14.42
CA LEU A 354 -1.89 10.56 13.34
C LEU A 354 -1.12 11.84 13.01
N HIS A 355 -0.66 11.94 11.77
CA HIS A 355 0.08 13.11 11.30
C HIS A 355 -0.88 14.13 10.66
N ASN A 356 -0.66 15.42 10.89
CA ASN A 356 -1.52 16.47 10.35
C ASN A 356 -1.49 16.52 8.80
N THR A 357 -0.40 16.15 8.15
CA THR A 357 -0.31 16.06 6.67
C THR A 357 -1.16 14.95 6.06
N SER A 358 -1.72 14.04 6.88
CA SER A 358 -2.64 13.00 6.44
C SER A 358 -4.08 13.49 6.20
N TRP A 359 -4.39 14.73 6.58
CA TRP A 359 -5.74 15.30 6.45
C TRP A 359 -6.28 15.19 5.02
N GLY A 360 -7.42 14.53 4.86
CA GLY A 360 -8.08 14.33 3.58
C GLY A 360 -7.51 13.23 2.69
N TYR A 361 -6.37 12.63 3.06
CA TYR A 361 -5.72 11.54 2.33
C TYR A 361 -5.91 10.19 2.98
N LEU A 362 -5.81 10.12 4.30
CA LEU A 362 -5.96 8.91 5.10
C LEU A 362 -7.08 9.08 6.12
N CYS A 363 -7.83 8.01 6.36
CA CYS A 363 -8.88 8.00 7.38
C CYS A 363 -8.26 8.20 8.77
N PRO A 364 -8.73 9.19 9.55
CA PRO A 364 -8.16 9.49 10.86
C PRO A 364 -8.55 8.47 11.94
N VAL A 365 -9.56 7.65 11.71
CA VAL A 365 -10.12 6.76 12.74
C VAL A 365 -9.98 5.27 12.40
N GLU A 366 -9.94 4.89 11.13
CA GLU A 366 -9.85 3.49 10.73
C GLU A 366 -8.41 2.98 10.84
N THR A 367 -8.10 2.32 11.95
CA THR A 367 -6.82 1.66 12.22
C THR A 367 -7.06 0.44 13.11
N PRO A 368 -6.27 -0.65 12.98
CA PRO A 368 -6.35 -1.77 13.91
C PRO A 368 -5.97 -1.38 15.33
N GLU A 369 -6.52 -2.09 16.30
CA GLU A 369 -6.08 -2.04 17.69
C GLU A 369 -4.84 -2.93 17.92
N GLY A 370 -4.10 -2.68 18.99
CA GLY A 370 -2.95 -3.48 19.40
C GLY A 370 -1.66 -3.17 18.63
N HIS A 371 -0.88 -4.18 18.30
CA HIS A 371 0.47 -4.03 17.73
C HIS A 371 0.54 -3.30 16.38
N SER A 372 -0.53 -3.32 15.61
CA SER A 372 -0.58 -2.71 14.28
C SER A 372 -1.21 -1.31 14.27
N VAL A 373 -1.48 -0.72 15.44
CA VAL A 373 -2.09 0.60 15.53
C VAL A 373 -1.23 1.65 14.83
N GLY A 374 -1.83 2.45 13.95
CA GLY A 374 -1.15 3.50 13.18
C GLY A 374 -0.18 3.00 12.09
N VAL A 375 0.16 1.70 12.06
CA VAL A 375 1.01 1.08 11.03
C VAL A 375 0.17 0.68 9.82
N VAL A 376 -1.00 0.11 10.05
CA VAL A 376 -2.00 -0.17 9.02
C VAL A 376 -2.97 1.00 8.96
N LYS A 377 -3.14 1.55 7.78
CA LYS A 377 -3.94 2.76 7.51
C LYS A 377 -4.90 2.49 6.36
N ASN A 378 -5.87 3.37 6.19
CA ASN A 378 -6.86 3.25 5.12
C ASN A 378 -6.99 4.59 4.38
N LEU A 379 -7.20 4.55 3.07
CA LEU A 379 -7.42 5.73 2.25
C LEU A 379 -8.72 6.43 2.65
N SER A 380 -8.70 7.76 2.68
CA SER A 380 -9.92 8.56 2.73
C SER A 380 -10.79 8.34 1.50
N TYR A 381 -12.08 8.64 1.59
CA TYR A 381 -13.05 8.31 0.55
C TYR A 381 -12.67 8.84 -0.84
N MET A 382 -12.27 10.10 -0.96
CA MET A 382 -11.91 10.74 -2.23
C MET A 382 -10.40 10.75 -2.53
N ALA A 383 -9.59 10.11 -1.69
CA ALA A 383 -8.15 10.05 -1.92
C ALA A 383 -7.82 9.17 -3.13
N HIS A 384 -6.90 9.68 -3.95
CA HIS A 384 -6.33 8.99 -5.09
C HIS A 384 -4.82 8.88 -4.96
N VAL A 385 -4.23 7.92 -5.65
CA VAL A 385 -2.78 7.79 -5.76
C VAL A 385 -2.37 8.13 -7.18
N SER A 386 -1.38 9.01 -7.35
CA SER A 386 -0.91 9.42 -8.67
C SER A 386 -0.35 8.22 -9.44
N ILE A 387 -0.69 8.16 -10.72
CA ILE A 387 -0.17 7.16 -11.67
C ILE A 387 1.06 7.71 -12.38
N TYR A 388 1.85 6.83 -12.97
CA TYR A 388 3.00 7.21 -13.76
C TYR A 388 2.58 8.10 -14.94
N SER A 389 3.34 9.17 -15.16
CA SER A 389 3.27 10.00 -16.37
C SER A 389 4.68 10.30 -16.86
N GLU A 390 4.84 10.47 -18.17
CA GLU A 390 6.14 10.73 -18.77
C GLU A 390 6.61 12.15 -18.41
N ILE A 391 7.91 12.27 -18.15
CA ILE A 391 8.52 13.54 -17.71
C ILE A 391 9.11 14.35 -18.85
N ALA A 392 9.51 13.73 -19.96
CA ALA A 392 10.18 14.39 -21.06
C ALA A 392 9.42 15.63 -21.58
N PRO A 393 8.09 15.58 -21.82
CA PRO A 393 7.34 16.76 -22.26
C PRO A 393 7.39 17.93 -21.27
N ILE A 394 7.48 17.63 -19.97
CA ILE A 394 7.57 18.67 -18.93
C ILE A 394 8.93 19.35 -18.99
N ILE A 395 10.00 18.58 -19.15
CA ILE A 395 11.36 19.10 -19.28
C ILE A 395 11.45 19.98 -20.53
N ASP A 396 11.02 19.49 -21.68
CA ASP A 396 11.07 20.21 -22.95
C ASP A 396 10.29 21.53 -22.90
N TYR A 397 9.17 21.53 -22.19
CA TYR A 397 8.34 22.74 -22.02
C TYR A 397 8.99 23.75 -21.05
N VAL A 398 9.64 23.31 -19.99
CA VAL A 398 10.20 24.16 -18.94
C VAL A 398 11.56 24.70 -19.34
N MET A 399 12.38 23.92 -20.07
CA MET A 399 13.76 24.31 -20.41
C MET A 399 13.90 25.68 -21.11
N PRO A 400 13.04 26.09 -22.06
CA PRO A 400 13.12 27.40 -22.69
C PRO A 400 12.83 28.59 -21.75
N MET A 401 12.17 28.33 -20.60
CA MET A 401 11.79 29.35 -19.61
C MET A 401 12.78 29.45 -18.46
N VAL A 402 13.81 28.61 -18.46
CA VAL A 402 14.76 28.42 -17.36
C VAL A 402 16.17 28.55 -17.90
N GLU A 403 17.03 29.24 -17.18
CA GLU A 403 18.45 29.30 -17.48
C GLU A 403 19.12 28.00 -16.99
N PRO A 404 19.62 27.13 -17.89
CA PRO A 404 20.17 25.84 -17.50
C PRO A 404 21.47 25.99 -16.71
N LEU A 405 21.78 25.06 -15.81
CA LEU A 405 23.01 25.09 -15.00
C LEU A 405 24.28 25.06 -15.83
N ASP A 406 24.23 24.48 -17.03
CA ASP A 406 25.40 24.39 -17.93
C ASP A 406 25.80 25.74 -18.55
N SER A 407 24.94 26.74 -18.58
CA SER A 407 25.19 28.08 -19.10
C SER A 407 25.86 29.01 -18.08
N ILE A 408 25.89 28.63 -16.81
CA ILE A 408 26.32 29.47 -15.71
C ILE A 408 27.83 29.39 -15.55
N LYS A 409 28.49 30.53 -15.73
CA LYS A 409 29.93 30.63 -15.61
C LYS A 409 30.40 30.79 -14.15
N ASN A 410 29.67 31.58 -13.36
CA ASN A 410 30.02 31.86 -11.98
C ASN A 410 28.98 31.33 -11.01
N PRO A 411 29.33 30.46 -10.03
CA PRO A 411 28.39 29.96 -9.03
C PRO A 411 27.67 31.05 -8.23
N SER A 412 28.28 32.22 -8.05
CA SER A 412 27.69 33.38 -7.36
C SER A 412 26.41 33.90 -8.04
N ASP A 413 26.28 33.71 -9.35
CA ASP A 413 25.10 34.16 -10.10
C ASP A 413 23.83 33.36 -9.76
N LEU A 414 23.99 32.19 -9.16
CA LEU A 414 22.90 31.34 -8.64
C LEU A 414 22.31 31.86 -7.34
N TYR A 415 23.04 32.66 -6.62
CA TYR A 415 22.57 33.21 -5.35
C TYR A 415 21.39 34.16 -5.58
N ASP A 416 20.39 34.15 -4.73
CA ASP A 416 19.16 34.91 -4.82
C ASP A 416 18.19 34.56 -5.95
N LYS A 417 18.58 33.76 -6.95
CA LYS A 417 17.67 33.25 -7.98
C LYS A 417 16.89 32.04 -7.50
N VAL A 418 15.73 31.78 -8.11
CA VAL A 418 14.89 30.67 -7.75
C VAL A 418 15.32 29.43 -8.51
N LYS A 419 15.62 28.36 -7.77
CA LYS A 419 15.97 27.04 -8.33
C LYS A 419 14.75 26.36 -8.90
N VAL A 420 14.91 25.71 -10.03
CA VAL A 420 13.85 24.86 -10.64
C VAL A 420 14.27 23.41 -10.53
N LEU A 421 13.46 22.63 -9.78
CA LEU A 421 13.66 21.20 -9.59
C LEU A 421 12.54 20.43 -10.28
N ILE A 422 12.90 19.47 -11.12
CA ILE A 422 11.96 18.57 -11.79
C ILE A 422 12.23 17.14 -11.30
N ASN A 423 11.28 16.52 -10.62
CA ASN A 423 11.44 15.24 -9.93
C ASN A 423 12.74 15.15 -9.10
N GLY A 424 13.04 16.24 -8.39
CA GLY A 424 14.23 16.34 -7.54
C GLY A 424 15.53 16.68 -8.25
N CYS A 425 15.58 16.63 -9.58
CA CYS A 425 16.74 17.08 -10.35
C CYS A 425 16.76 18.60 -10.46
N TRP A 426 17.87 19.25 -10.08
CA TRP A 426 18.06 20.67 -10.26
C TRP A 426 18.42 20.97 -11.72
N VAL A 427 17.44 21.46 -12.47
CA VAL A 427 17.55 21.66 -13.93
C VAL A 427 18.18 23.03 -14.24
N GLY A 428 17.83 24.06 -13.49
CA GLY A 428 18.31 25.41 -13.72
C GLY A 428 17.73 26.42 -12.76
N ILE A 429 17.76 27.68 -13.14
CA ILE A 429 17.27 28.80 -12.35
C ILE A 429 16.31 29.69 -13.15
N THR A 430 15.44 30.39 -12.45
CA THR A 430 14.57 31.40 -13.05
C THR A 430 14.62 32.69 -12.27
N THR A 431 14.47 33.82 -12.99
CA THR A 431 14.34 35.16 -12.42
C THR A 431 12.86 35.50 -12.22
N ASP A 432 11.98 34.99 -13.06
CA ASP A 432 10.52 35.21 -12.98
C ASP A 432 9.79 33.94 -12.52
N ALA A 433 9.98 33.61 -11.26
CA ALA A 433 9.41 32.43 -10.64
C ALA A 433 7.87 32.44 -10.59
N LYS A 434 7.29 33.64 -10.42
CA LYS A 434 5.83 33.80 -10.33
C LYS A 434 5.15 33.47 -11.65
N ASN A 435 5.68 34.01 -12.75
CA ASN A 435 5.13 33.75 -14.07
C ASN A 435 5.28 32.29 -14.47
N LEU A 436 6.45 31.67 -14.22
CA LEU A 436 6.66 30.24 -14.48
C LEU A 436 5.63 29.38 -13.70
N TYR A 437 5.46 29.67 -12.39
CA TYR A 437 4.49 28.96 -11.55
C TYR A 437 3.05 29.10 -12.08
N LEU A 438 2.62 30.31 -12.39
CA LEU A 438 1.26 30.56 -12.90
C LEU A 438 1.01 29.91 -14.27
N THR A 439 2.01 29.96 -15.15
CA THR A 439 1.93 29.33 -16.48
C THR A 439 1.81 27.82 -16.38
N LEU A 440 2.59 27.19 -15.51
CA LEU A 440 2.51 25.74 -15.30
C LEU A 440 1.17 25.34 -14.66
N LYS A 441 0.67 26.13 -13.70
CA LYS A 441 -0.66 25.88 -13.11
C LYS A 441 -1.77 26.02 -14.16
N ASP A 442 -1.71 27.02 -15.04
CA ASP A 442 -2.68 27.18 -16.13
C ASP A 442 -2.67 25.97 -17.08
N LYS A 443 -1.47 25.45 -17.42
CA LYS A 443 -1.36 24.23 -18.24
C LYS A 443 -1.91 22.98 -17.53
N LYS A 444 -1.75 22.87 -16.22
CA LYS A 444 -2.38 21.81 -15.43
C LYS A 444 -3.90 21.95 -15.45
N TYR A 445 -4.45 23.16 -15.30
CA TYR A 445 -5.89 23.41 -15.33
C TYR A 445 -6.53 23.14 -16.69
N LYS A 446 -5.79 23.33 -17.77
CA LYS A 446 -6.22 22.99 -19.13
C LYS A 446 -6.03 21.51 -19.49
N GLY A 447 -5.54 20.68 -18.56
CA GLY A 447 -5.29 19.26 -18.81
C GLY A 447 -4.13 18.96 -19.77
N ILE A 448 -3.32 19.97 -20.13
CA ILE A 448 -2.12 19.80 -20.97
C ILE A 448 -1.06 19.05 -20.17
N LEU A 449 -0.85 19.43 -18.91
CA LEU A 449 -0.09 18.65 -17.94
C LEU A 449 -1.02 17.65 -17.26
N ASN A 450 -0.45 16.51 -16.88
CA ASN A 450 -1.20 15.50 -16.12
C ASN A 450 -1.83 16.12 -14.87
N ILE A 451 -3.09 15.82 -14.63
CA ILE A 451 -3.89 16.38 -13.52
C ILE A 451 -3.28 16.12 -12.13
N TYR A 452 -2.49 15.05 -12.00
CA TYR A 452 -1.80 14.69 -10.75
C TYR A 452 -0.42 15.36 -10.60
N THR A 453 0.03 16.17 -11.56
CA THR A 453 1.32 16.87 -11.46
C THR A 453 1.28 17.86 -10.31
N SER A 454 2.26 17.75 -9.41
CA SER A 454 2.47 18.69 -8.30
C SER A 454 3.37 19.84 -8.75
N ILE A 455 2.93 21.08 -8.50
CA ILE A 455 3.67 22.29 -8.81
C ILE A 455 3.66 23.15 -7.56
N VAL A 456 4.82 23.34 -6.95
CA VAL A 456 4.99 24.08 -5.68
C VAL A 456 6.02 25.17 -5.86
N PHE A 457 5.71 26.37 -5.39
CA PHE A 457 6.66 27.44 -5.25
C PHE A 457 6.96 27.68 -3.77
N ASP A 458 8.10 27.18 -3.33
CA ASP A 458 8.63 27.40 -1.99
C ASP A 458 9.45 28.69 -1.94
N TYR A 459 8.81 29.76 -1.51
CA TYR A 459 9.45 31.08 -1.42
C TYR A 459 10.52 31.16 -0.29
N LYS A 460 10.44 30.27 0.73
CA LYS A 460 11.41 30.25 1.83
C LYS A 460 12.75 29.68 1.38
N LEU A 461 12.72 28.57 0.64
CA LEU A 461 13.92 27.93 0.08
C LEU A 461 14.29 28.48 -1.31
N LYS A 462 13.45 29.35 -1.89
CA LYS A 462 13.58 29.87 -3.27
C LYS A 462 13.65 28.72 -4.28
N GLU A 463 12.64 27.87 -4.27
CA GLU A 463 12.57 26.68 -5.12
C GLU A 463 11.22 26.54 -5.78
N ILE A 464 11.17 26.23 -7.07
CA ILE A 464 10.00 25.69 -7.75
C ILE A 464 10.23 24.19 -7.89
N ARG A 465 9.34 23.40 -7.29
CA ARG A 465 9.38 21.95 -7.37
C ARG A 465 8.24 21.45 -8.24
N ILE A 466 8.58 20.70 -9.27
CA ILE A 466 7.63 20.05 -10.20
C ILE A 466 7.81 18.55 -10.04
N CYS A 467 6.76 17.87 -9.62
CA CYS A 467 6.76 16.43 -9.41
C CYS A 467 5.62 15.78 -10.18
N ASN A 468 5.94 14.81 -11.03
CA ASN A 468 4.96 13.99 -11.74
C ASN A 468 5.14 12.49 -11.49
N ASP A 469 5.96 12.12 -10.49
CA ASP A 469 6.20 10.75 -10.10
C ASP A 469 4.92 10.04 -9.63
N SER A 470 4.88 8.72 -9.76
CA SER A 470 3.79 7.89 -9.27
C SER A 470 3.87 7.70 -7.75
N GLY A 471 2.74 7.35 -7.15
CA GLY A 471 2.69 6.98 -5.74
C GLY A 471 2.46 8.13 -4.78
N ARG A 472 2.19 9.34 -5.26
CA ARG A 472 1.79 10.45 -4.38
C ARG A 472 0.31 10.35 -4.02
N LEU A 473 -0.01 10.57 -2.75
CA LEU A 473 -1.39 10.77 -2.33
C LEU A 473 -1.91 12.07 -2.92
N THR A 474 -3.10 12.04 -3.50
CA THR A 474 -3.78 13.22 -4.07
C THR A 474 -5.23 13.22 -3.68
N ARG A 475 -5.83 14.39 -3.63
CA ARG A 475 -7.27 14.55 -3.40
C ARG A 475 -7.84 15.70 -4.20
N PRO A 476 -9.11 15.62 -4.65
CA PRO A 476 -9.75 16.68 -5.39
C PRO A 476 -10.25 17.78 -4.47
N LEU A 477 -10.04 19.02 -4.86
CA LEU A 477 -10.59 20.22 -4.21
C LEU A 477 -11.21 21.15 -5.24
N ILE A 478 -12.24 21.90 -4.83
CA ILE A 478 -12.84 22.94 -5.64
C ILE A 478 -11.91 24.15 -5.68
N ARG A 479 -11.60 24.65 -6.85
CA ARG A 479 -10.76 25.84 -7.02
C ARG A 479 -11.52 27.11 -6.63
N VAL A 480 -10.80 28.02 -6.02
CA VAL A 480 -11.28 29.37 -5.65
C VAL A 480 -10.35 30.41 -6.29
N LYS A 481 -10.94 31.39 -6.94
CA LYS A 481 -10.25 32.54 -7.49
C LYS A 481 -11.03 33.81 -7.14
N ASP A 482 -10.33 34.83 -6.72
CA ASP A 482 -10.91 36.13 -6.34
C ASP A 482 -12.07 35.95 -5.34
N GLN A 483 -11.89 35.06 -4.38
CA GLN A 483 -12.88 34.67 -3.35
C GLN A 483 -14.24 34.23 -3.92
N LYS A 484 -14.21 33.56 -5.08
CA LYS A 484 -15.37 32.90 -5.69
C LYS A 484 -14.99 31.48 -6.09
N THR A 485 -15.88 30.52 -5.81
CA THR A 485 -15.70 29.14 -6.25
C THR A 485 -15.95 29.02 -7.76
N PHE A 486 -15.17 28.21 -8.43
CA PHE A 486 -15.44 27.86 -9.84
C PHE A 486 -16.69 27.00 -9.99
N LEU A 487 -17.11 26.30 -8.93
CA LEU A 487 -18.35 25.53 -8.94
C LEU A 487 -19.56 26.49 -8.81
N THR A 488 -20.25 26.67 -9.91
CA THR A 488 -21.47 27.53 -9.99
C THR A 488 -22.73 26.66 -10.00
N ASN A 489 -23.89 27.31 -9.69
CA ASN A 489 -25.18 26.61 -9.75
C ASN A 489 -25.49 26.07 -11.16
N LYS A 490 -25.04 26.73 -12.21
CA LYS A 490 -25.19 26.26 -13.60
C LYS A 490 -24.47 24.93 -13.82
N ILE A 491 -23.22 24.83 -13.34
CA ILE A 491 -22.41 23.58 -13.43
C ILE A 491 -23.08 22.45 -12.63
N THR A 492 -23.55 22.77 -11.42
CA THR A 492 -24.23 21.78 -10.57
C THR A 492 -25.52 21.28 -11.23
N THR A 493 -26.28 22.15 -11.88
CA THR A 493 -27.48 21.75 -12.62
C THR A 493 -27.14 20.91 -13.84
N SER A 494 -26.07 21.27 -14.59
CA SER A 494 -25.60 20.47 -15.75
C SER A 494 -25.11 19.09 -15.35
N LEU A 495 -24.44 18.95 -14.19
CA LEU A 495 -24.06 17.64 -13.60
C LEU A 495 -25.30 16.82 -13.24
N LYS A 496 -26.30 17.43 -12.59
CA LYS A 496 -27.56 16.74 -12.23
C LYS A 496 -28.31 16.24 -13.47
N ASN A 497 -28.30 17.02 -14.54
CA ASN A 497 -28.94 16.67 -15.82
C ASN A 497 -28.10 15.67 -16.67
N GLY A 498 -26.91 15.28 -16.23
CA GLY A 498 -26.03 14.37 -16.97
C GLY A 498 -25.33 15.00 -18.17
N ASN A 499 -25.42 16.32 -18.38
CA ASN A 499 -24.76 17.03 -19.49
C ASN A 499 -23.25 17.17 -19.28
N LEU A 500 -22.79 17.12 -18.03
CA LEU A 500 -21.39 17.14 -17.63
C LEU A 500 -21.09 15.91 -16.80
N GLN A 501 -19.86 15.36 -16.96
CA GLN A 501 -19.33 14.28 -16.16
C GLN A 501 -18.19 14.77 -15.25
N TRP A 502 -17.67 13.90 -14.40
CA TRP A 502 -16.59 14.25 -13.47
C TRP A 502 -15.31 14.68 -14.20
N GLU A 503 -15.00 14.00 -15.31
CA GLU A 503 -13.82 14.30 -16.14
C GLU A 503 -13.87 15.71 -16.72
N ASP A 504 -15.05 16.19 -17.08
CA ASP A 504 -15.25 17.55 -17.62
C ASP A 504 -14.91 18.65 -16.59
N LEU A 505 -15.02 18.36 -15.30
CA LEU A 505 -14.66 19.28 -14.22
C LEU A 505 -13.14 19.40 -14.02
N LEU A 506 -12.40 18.40 -14.46
CA LEU A 506 -10.94 18.30 -14.32
C LEU A 506 -10.20 18.91 -15.49
N ASN A 507 -10.81 18.88 -16.67
CA ASN A 507 -10.23 19.33 -17.94
C ASN A 507 -11.06 20.45 -18.54
N ASP A 508 -10.40 21.30 -19.30
CA ASP A 508 -11.00 22.47 -19.96
C ASP A 508 -11.74 22.10 -21.29
N CYS A 509 -11.93 20.82 -21.59
CA CYS A 509 -12.48 20.38 -22.87
C CYS A 509 -13.89 20.93 -23.17
N LYS A 510 -14.71 21.10 -22.14
CA LYS A 510 -16.08 21.66 -22.22
C LYS A 510 -16.26 22.94 -21.41
N MET A 511 -15.24 23.39 -20.72
CA MET A 511 -15.26 24.54 -19.82
C MET A 511 -14.02 25.40 -20.03
N THR A 512 -14.12 26.68 -19.83
CA THR A 512 -13.00 27.64 -19.97
C THR A 512 -11.92 27.52 -18.89
N ASN A 513 -12.25 26.84 -17.78
CA ASN A 513 -11.32 26.55 -16.69
C ASN A 513 -11.78 25.35 -15.91
N SER A 514 -10.84 24.47 -15.49
CA SER A 514 -11.15 23.36 -14.60
C SER A 514 -11.76 23.86 -13.28
N VAL A 515 -12.78 23.14 -12.80
CA VAL A 515 -13.47 23.47 -11.54
C VAL A 515 -12.74 22.85 -10.35
N ILE A 516 -12.18 21.67 -10.57
CA ILE A 516 -11.54 20.84 -9.56
C ILE A 516 -10.06 20.69 -9.88
N GLU A 517 -9.25 20.70 -8.85
CA GLU A 517 -7.82 20.40 -8.91
C GLU A 517 -7.48 19.25 -7.96
N TYR A 518 -6.71 18.24 -8.44
CA TYR A 518 -6.07 17.27 -7.57
C TYR A 518 -4.80 17.89 -6.98
N ILE A 519 -4.71 17.88 -5.65
CA ILE A 519 -3.54 18.37 -4.93
C ILE A 519 -2.93 17.24 -4.09
N ASP A 520 -1.61 17.27 -3.95
CA ASP A 520 -0.84 16.39 -3.06
C ASP A 520 -0.57 17.07 -1.70
N PRO A 521 -0.04 16.36 -0.69
CA PRO A 521 0.28 16.95 0.61
C PRO A 521 1.27 18.13 0.53
N GLU A 522 2.17 18.16 -0.45
CA GLU A 522 3.10 19.25 -0.63
C GLU A 522 2.41 20.53 -1.14
N GLU A 523 1.57 20.39 -2.17
CA GLU A 523 0.74 21.50 -2.64
C GLU A 523 -0.24 21.99 -1.56
N GLN A 524 -0.75 21.06 -0.72
CA GLN A 524 -1.66 21.40 0.37
C GLN A 524 -1.01 22.30 1.41
N GLN A 525 0.28 22.14 1.71
CA GLN A 525 1.00 23.01 2.65
C GLN A 525 1.06 24.48 2.20
N TRP A 526 1.00 24.72 0.89
CA TRP A 526 1.05 26.06 0.28
C TRP A 526 -0.31 26.56 -0.17
N SER A 527 -1.38 25.84 0.17
CA SER A 527 -2.75 26.19 -0.18
C SER A 527 -3.53 26.65 1.06
N MET A 528 -4.46 27.60 0.88
CA MET A 528 -5.44 27.97 1.89
C MET A 528 -6.78 27.37 1.49
N ILE A 529 -7.26 26.40 2.28
CA ILE A 529 -8.44 25.61 1.96
C ILE A 529 -9.59 25.98 2.88
N ALA A 530 -10.70 26.42 2.31
CA ALA A 530 -11.94 26.64 3.05
C ALA A 530 -12.65 25.32 3.30
N ILE A 531 -13.16 25.10 4.51
CA ILE A 531 -13.92 23.90 4.88
C ILE A 531 -15.30 23.92 4.21
N ASN A 532 -15.92 25.08 4.20
CA ASN A 532 -17.25 25.30 3.61
C ASN A 532 -17.26 26.54 2.70
N PRO A 533 -18.14 26.61 1.69
CA PRO A 533 -18.32 27.81 0.89
C PRO A 533 -18.79 29.05 1.69
N THR A 534 -19.34 28.82 2.89
CA THR A 534 -19.75 29.92 3.80
C THR A 534 -18.55 30.74 4.28
N GLU A 535 -17.39 30.11 4.57
CA GLU A 535 -16.16 30.83 4.97
C GLU A 535 -15.67 31.80 3.89
N ILE A 536 -15.86 31.42 2.62
CA ILE A 536 -15.53 32.29 1.49
C ILE A 536 -16.48 33.51 1.44
N LYS A 537 -17.76 33.31 1.75
CA LYS A 537 -18.75 34.40 1.86
C LYS A 537 -18.43 35.31 3.03
N GLU A 538 -18.02 34.76 4.17
CA GLU A 538 -17.57 35.49 5.34
C GLU A 538 -16.33 36.34 5.04
N LYS A 539 -15.41 35.85 4.23
CA LYS A 539 -14.26 36.63 3.75
C LYS A 539 -14.71 37.82 2.94
N ASN A 540 -15.65 37.63 2.00
CA ASN A 540 -16.22 38.72 1.18
C ASN A 540 -16.97 39.75 2.02
N ALA A 541 -17.53 39.33 3.15
CA ALA A 541 -18.19 40.22 4.14
C ALA A 541 -17.22 40.90 5.11
N GLY A 542 -15.92 40.64 5.01
CA GLY A 542 -14.88 41.19 5.89
C GLY A 542 -14.74 40.49 7.25
N ILE A 543 -15.48 39.42 7.51
CA ILE A 543 -15.45 38.68 8.79
C ILE A 543 -14.21 37.78 8.88
N ASN A 544 -13.84 37.15 7.77
CA ASN A 544 -12.68 36.25 7.70
C ASN A 544 -11.50 36.94 6.97
N ILE A 545 -10.27 36.76 7.48
CA ILE A 545 -9.07 37.43 6.98
C ILE A 545 -8.39 36.64 5.86
N HIS A 546 -8.62 35.32 5.79
CA HIS A 546 -7.87 34.42 4.94
C HIS A 546 -8.22 34.52 3.45
N ASN A 547 -7.21 34.50 2.59
CA ASN A 547 -7.39 34.41 1.14
C ASN A 547 -7.39 32.95 0.71
N PHE A 548 -8.58 32.42 0.45
CA PHE A 548 -8.75 31.01 0.08
C PHE A 548 -8.32 30.76 -1.37
N THR A 549 -7.61 29.65 -1.58
CA THR A 549 -7.20 29.17 -2.90
C THR A 549 -8.05 27.98 -3.34
N HIS A 550 -8.55 27.21 -2.39
CA HIS A 550 -9.37 26.01 -2.62
C HIS A 550 -10.49 25.93 -1.58
N CYS A 551 -11.46 25.08 -1.87
CA CYS A 551 -12.56 24.75 -0.96
C CYS A 551 -12.75 23.23 -0.96
N GLU A 552 -13.05 22.67 0.21
CA GLU A 552 -13.42 21.26 0.33
C GLU A 552 -14.70 20.97 -0.44
N ILE A 553 -14.79 19.81 -1.09
CA ILE A 553 -16.03 19.33 -1.71
C ILE A 553 -17.04 19.02 -0.62
N GLN A 554 -16.62 18.24 0.36
CA GLN A 554 -17.37 17.88 1.56
C GLN A 554 -16.38 17.53 2.69
N PRO A 555 -16.48 18.16 3.87
CA PRO A 555 -15.55 17.89 4.97
C PRO A 555 -15.52 16.43 5.45
N SER A 556 -16.66 15.74 5.40
CA SER A 556 -16.76 14.34 5.79
C SER A 556 -15.95 13.36 4.93
N THR A 557 -15.44 13.81 3.79
CA THR A 557 -14.57 13.00 2.91
C THR A 557 -13.19 12.70 3.49
N ILE A 558 -12.84 13.27 4.63
CA ILE A 558 -11.64 12.88 5.39
C ILE A 558 -11.72 11.45 5.91
N PHE A 559 -12.94 10.94 6.12
CA PHE A 559 -13.15 9.56 6.54
C PHE A 559 -13.00 8.58 5.37
N GLY A 560 -12.56 7.36 5.70
CA GLY A 560 -12.56 6.24 4.78
C GLY A 560 -13.95 5.63 4.62
N VAL A 561 -14.07 4.56 3.86
CA VAL A 561 -15.36 3.91 3.56
C VAL A 561 -16.08 3.47 4.83
N LEU A 562 -15.42 2.76 5.74
CA LEU A 562 -16.05 2.24 6.97
C LEU A 562 -16.44 3.34 7.94
N ALA A 563 -15.55 4.28 8.18
CA ALA A 563 -15.82 5.39 9.09
C ALA A 563 -16.97 6.28 8.58
N SER A 564 -17.13 6.39 7.27
CA SER A 564 -18.22 7.14 6.63
C SER A 564 -19.60 6.46 6.77
N CYS A 565 -19.65 5.19 7.16
CA CYS A 565 -20.90 4.48 7.44
C CYS A 565 -21.41 4.71 8.87
N THR A 566 -20.65 5.37 9.72
CA THR A 566 -21.09 5.73 11.08
C THR A 566 -21.95 6.99 11.02
N PRO A 567 -23.21 6.95 11.48
CA PRO A 567 -24.03 8.17 11.58
C PRO A 567 -23.55 9.03 12.75
N PHE A 568 -23.56 10.36 12.57
CA PHE A 568 -23.14 11.32 13.59
C PHE A 568 -21.77 11.04 14.23
N PRO A 569 -20.70 10.80 13.44
CA PRO A 569 -19.40 10.47 13.99
C PRO A 569 -18.78 11.62 14.79
N GLU A 570 -19.13 12.85 14.49
CA GLU A 570 -18.70 14.07 15.19
C GLU A 570 -19.30 14.20 16.61
N HIS A 571 -20.34 13.45 16.92
CA HIS A 571 -20.97 13.38 18.26
C HIS A 571 -20.49 12.20 19.11
N ASN A 572 -19.55 11.43 18.59
CA ASN A 572 -18.91 10.34 19.30
C ASN A 572 -17.50 10.73 19.72
N GLN A 573 -17.01 10.14 20.79
CA GLN A 573 -15.60 10.16 21.13
C GLN A 573 -14.79 9.43 20.05
N SER A 574 -13.64 9.99 19.63
CA SER A 574 -12.83 9.46 18.52
C SER A 574 -12.47 7.95 18.64
N PRO A 575 -12.08 7.41 19.82
CA PRO A 575 -11.85 5.98 19.97
C PRO A 575 -13.07 5.12 19.62
N ARG A 576 -14.28 5.62 19.83
CA ARG A 576 -15.51 4.88 19.54
C ARG A 576 -15.74 4.71 18.05
N ASN A 577 -15.41 5.71 17.27
CA ASN A 577 -15.43 5.63 15.82
C ASN A 577 -14.38 4.63 15.29
N THR A 578 -13.21 4.58 15.92
CA THR A 578 -12.18 3.56 15.62
C THR A 578 -12.67 2.14 15.93
N TYR A 579 -13.30 1.94 17.07
CA TYR A 579 -13.87 0.64 17.43
C TYR A 579 -14.99 0.23 16.47
N GLN A 580 -15.85 1.16 16.09
CA GLN A 580 -16.88 0.87 15.09
C GLN A 580 -16.28 0.47 13.73
N ALA A 581 -15.24 1.15 13.27
CA ALA A 581 -14.56 0.80 12.04
C ALA A 581 -13.94 -0.63 12.08
N ALA A 582 -13.49 -1.08 13.25
CA ALA A 582 -13.04 -2.45 13.44
C ALA A 582 -14.19 -3.46 13.52
N GLN A 583 -15.27 -3.11 14.20
CA GLN A 583 -16.45 -3.99 14.41
C GLN A 583 -17.29 -4.16 13.14
N GLY A 584 -17.39 -3.13 12.31
CA GLY A 584 -18.09 -3.17 11.03
C GLY A 584 -17.56 -4.22 10.04
N LYS A 585 -16.29 -4.60 10.18
CA LYS A 585 -15.65 -5.67 9.40
C LYS A 585 -16.06 -7.08 9.85
N GLN A 586 -16.59 -7.22 11.05
CA GLN A 586 -16.92 -8.50 11.69
C GLN A 586 -18.44 -8.69 11.82
N ALA A 587 -19.25 -7.75 11.37
CA ALA A 587 -20.70 -7.84 11.40
C ALA A 587 -21.22 -8.87 10.38
N MET A 588 -22.42 -9.41 10.62
CA MET A 588 -23.09 -10.28 9.66
C MET A 588 -24.06 -9.50 8.80
N GLY A 589 -24.13 -9.84 7.53
CA GLY A 589 -25.07 -9.30 6.56
C GLY A 589 -25.05 -10.12 5.28
N VAL A 590 -25.37 -9.52 4.16
CA VAL A 590 -25.18 -10.13 2.84
C VAL A 590 -23.82 -9.66 2.30
N TYR A 591 -22.83 -10.54 2.30
CA TYR A 591 -21.46 -10.18 1.91
C TYR A 591 -21.29 -10.13 0.39
N VAL A 592 -22.01 -10.92 -0.36
CA VAL A 592 -22.13 -10.89 -1.83
C VAL A 592 -23.48 -11.43 -2.24
N THR A 593 -23.98 -11.06 -3.41
CA THR A 593 -25.29 -11.52 -3.89
C THR A 593 -25.26 -12.93 -4.50
N ASN A 594 -24.10 -13.36 -5.00
CA ASN A 594 -23.88 -14.67 -5.59
C ASN A 594 -23.34 -15.73 -4.59
N TYR A 595 -23.64 -15.58 -3.30
CA TYR A 595 -23.13 -16.46 -2.24
C TYR A 595 -23.48 -17.94 -2.48
N GLU A 596 -24.58 -18.23 -3.15
CA GLU A 596 -25.00 -19.60 -3.45
C GLU A 596 -24.01 -20.34 -4.35
N ASN A 597 -23.39 -19.63 -5.29
CA ASN A 597 -22.45 -20.19 -6.26
C ASN A 597 -20.99 -20.11 -5.79
N ARG A 598 -20.71 -19.40 -4.69
CA ARG A 598 -19.35 -19.29 -4.14
C ARG A 598 -19.03 -20.46 -3.23
N MET A 599 -17.77 -20.88 -3.26
CA MET A 599 -17.20 -21.93 -2.42
C MET A 599 -16.17 -21.35 -1.47
N ASP A 600 -16.58 -20.40 -0.63
CA ASP A 600 -15.73 -19.81 0.40
C ASP A 600 -15.50 -20.79 1.55
N LYS A 601 -14.31 -20.78 2.17
CA LYS A 601 -13.99 -21.69 3.28
C LYS A 601 -14.94 -21.50 4.45
N THR A 602 -15.25 -20.27 4.82
CA THR A 602 -16.27 -19.92 5.82
C THR A 602 -16.98 -18.65 5.39
N ALA A 603 -18.29 -18.65 5.41
CA ALA A 603 -19.11 -17.51 5.09
C ALA A 603 -20.28 -17.39 6.05
N TYR A 604 -20.66 -16.17 6.38
CA TYR A 604 -21.79 -15.86 7.26
C TYR A 604 -22.82 -15.07 6.47
N LEU A 605 -24.05 -15.51 6.48
CA LEU A 605 -25.17 -14.84 5.86
C LEU A 605 -26.21 -14.52 6.92
N LEU A 606 -26.63 -13.27 7.03
CA LEU A 606 -27.77 -12.90 7.87
C LEU A 606 -29.05 -13.14 7.08
N ASN A 607 -29.98 -13.95 7.62
CA ASN A 607 -31.15 -14.38 6.86
C ASN A 607 -32.16 -13.24 6.65
N TYR A 608 -32.31 -12.35 7.63
CA TYR A 608 -33.28 -11.25 7.61
C TYR A 608 -32.58 -9.87 7.85
N PRO A 609 -31.68 -9.47 6.97
CA PRO A 609 -31.04 -8.18 7.08
C PRO A 609 -32.04 -7.06 6.76
N THR A 610 -31.92 -5.94 7.44
CA THR A 610 -32.76 -4.78 7.17
C THR A 610 -31.89 -3.55 6.91
N ARG A 611 -32.35 -2.69 6.01
CA ARG A 611 -31.75 -1.38 5.79
C ARG A 611 -31.85 -0.56 7.07
N PRO A 612 -30.76 0.13 7.51
CA PRO A 612 -30.83 0.98 8.69
C PRO A 612 -31.79 2.16 8.46
N LEU A 613 -32.52 2.56 9.51
CA LEU A 613 -33.43 3.69 9.46
C LEU A 613 -32.70 5.02 9.23
N VAL A 614 -31.53 5.18 9.85
CA VAL A 614 -30.64 6.33 9.65
C VAL A 614 -29.45 5.87 8.83
N ASP A 615 -29.24 6.48 7.69
CA ASP A 615 -28.13 6.18 6.79
C ASP A 615 -27.21 7.41 6.56
N THR A 616 -26.11 7.16 5.88
CA THR A 616 -25.19 8.21 5.44
C THR A 616 -25.14 8.28 3.93
N ARG A 617 -24.68 9.43 3.37
CA ARG A 617 -24.53 9.59 1.92
C ARG A 617 -23.63 8.53 1.31
N ILE A 618 -22.53 8.20 2.00
CA ILE A 618 -21.59 7.19 1.53
C ILE A 618 -22.21 5.80 1.50
N MET A 619 -23.03 5.44 2.47
CA MET A 619 -23.77 4.17 2.44
C MET A 619 -24.62 4.03 1.16
N ASN A 620 -25.25 5.10 0.73
CA ASN A 620 -26.00 5.10 -0.53
C ASN A 620 -25.07 5.02 -1.75
N MET A 621 -23.94 5.73 -1.74
CA MET A 621 -22.98 5.75 -2.85
C MET A 621 -22.29 4.40 -3.06
N ILE A 622 -21.97 3.67 -1.99
CA ILE A 622 -21.42 2.31 -2.06
C ILE A 622 -22.49 1.22 -2.17
N GLU A 623 -23.75 1.61 -2.26
CA GLU A 623 -24.92 0.72 -2.37
C GLU A 623 -25.07 -0.27 -1.19
N LEU A 624 -24.51 0.05 0.00
CA LEU A 624 -24.61 -0.79 1.18
C LEU A 624 -26.07 -1.01 1.63
N ASN A 625 -26.94 -0.05 1.37
CA ASN A 625 -28.39 -0.16 1.68
C ASN A 625 -29.10 -1.25 0.86
N LYS A 626 -28.52 -1.71 -0.25
CA LYS A 626 -29.08 -2.78 -1.09
C LYS A 626 -28.63 -4.17 -0.63
N ILE A 627 -27.50 -4.25 0.05
CA ILE A 627 -26.96 -5.47 0.68
C ILE A 627 -26.60 -5.16 2.14
N PRO A 628 -27.61 -4.92 2.98
CA PRO A 628 -27.41 -4.40 4.33
C PRO A 628 -26.68 -5.38 5.24
N THR A 629 -26.00 -4.81 6.23
CA THR A 629 -25.22 -5.53 7.23
C THR A 629 -25.82 -5.25 8.61
N GLY A 630 -26.75 -6.04 9.06
CA GLY A 630 -27.41 -5.90 10.35
C GLY A 630 -28.92 -5.79 10.26
N THR A 631 -29.54 -5.50 11.38
CA THR A 631 -30.98 -5.34 11.53
C THR A 631 -31.34 -4.16 12.43
N ASN A 632 -32.55 -3.63 12.27
CA ASN A 632 -33.09 -2.62 13.19
C ASN A 632 -33.70 -3.30 14.41
N LEU A 633 -33.39 -2.79 15.59
CA LEU A 633 -33.81 -3.32 16.87
C LEU A 633 -34.60 -2.30 17.67
N ILE A 634 -35.57 -2.75 18.43
CA ILE A 634 -36.20 -1.95 19.49
C ILE A 634 -35.35 -2.13 20.76
N VAL A 635 -34.72 -1.04 21.20
CA VAL A 635 -33.78 -1.03 22.31
C VAL A 635 -34.38 -0.33 23.53
N ALA A 636 -34.35 -0.98 24.65
CA ALA A 636 -34.60 -0.36 25.96
C ALA A 636 -33.29 -0.05 26.65
N ILE A 637 -33.15 1.17 27.15
CA ILE A 637 -31.97 1.60 27.92
C ILE A 637 -32.36 1.62 29.40
N MET A 638 -32.13 0.52 30.08
CA MET A 638 -32.47 0.35 31.49
C MET A 638 -31.65 -0.74 32.16
N THR A 639 -31.47 -0.65 33.44
CA THR A 639 -31.00 -1.79 34.28
C THR A 639 -32.15 -2.79 34.46
N HIS A 640 -31.88 -4.04 34.24
CA HIS A 640 -32.90 -5.08 34.36
C HIS A 640 -32.24 -6.40 34.78
N THR A 641 -32.80 -7.07 35.78
CA THR A 641 -32.38 -8.40 36.30
C THR A 641 -30.92 -8.52 36.74
N GLY A 642 -30.07 -7.54 36.50
CA GLY A 642 -28.62 -7.59 36.84
C GLY A 642 -27.77 -8.38 35.84
N TYR A 643 -28.36 -8.99 34.78
CA TYR A 643 -27.63 -9.73 33.76
C TYR A 643 -27.14 -8.83 32.60
N ASN A 644 -27.40 -7.54 32.65
CA ASN A 644 -26.88 -6.55 31.69
C ASN A 644 -25.81 -5.63 32.27
N GLN A 645 -25.08 -6.08 33.28
CA GLN A 645 -23.92 -5.36 33.84
C GLN A 645 -22.69 -5.54 32.99
N GLU A 646 -21.71 -4.60 33.08
CA GLU A 646 -20.39 -4.67 32.44
C GLU A 646 -20.46 -5.03 30.95
N ASP A 647 -21.18 -4.22 30.16
CA ASP A 647 -21.38 -4.41 28.73
C ASP A 647 -22.16 -5.66 28.32
N SER A 648 -22.82 -6.30 29.23
CA SER A 648 -23.76 -7.36 28.90
C SER A 648 -25.09 -6.78 28.44
N ILE A 649 -25.79 -7.54 27.60
CA ILE A 649 -27.11 -7.19 27.08
C ILE A 649 -28.10 -8.31 27.36
N LEU A 650 -29.36 -7.96 27.46
CA LEU A 650 -30.47 -8.91 27.50
C LEU A 650 -31.14 -8.93 26.14
N ILE A 651 -31.56 -10.12 25.71
CA ILE A 651 -32.25 -10.28 24.43
C ILE A 651 -33.57 -10.98 24.64
N ASN A 652 -34.58 -10.58 23.87
CA ASN A 652 -35.93 -11.17 23.89
C ASN A 652 -35.93 -12.50 23.15
N LYS A 653 -36.32 -13.59 23.84
CA LYS A 653 -36.47 -14.91 23.23
C LYS A 653 -37.49 -14.92 22.09
N GLY A 654 -38.62 -14.23 22.26
CA GLY A 654 -39.65 -14.14 21.22
C GLY A 654 -39.10 -13.46 19.95
N ALA A 655 -38.24 -12.48 20.07
CA ALA A 655 -37.56 -11.85 18.94
C ALA A 655 -36.63 -12.85 18.21
N ILE A 656 -35.88 -13.65 18.95
CA ILE A 656 -35.00 -14.71 18.38
C ILE A 656 -35.86 -15.75 17.64
N ASP A 657 -36.97 -16.16 18.23
CA ASP A 657 -37.87 -17.18 17.63
C ASP A 657 -38.56 -16.66 16.35
N ARG A 658 -38.74 -15.35 16.24
CA ARG A 658 -39.24 -14.71 15.00
C ARG A 658 -38.14 -14.48 13.96
N GLY A 659 -36.89 -14.79 14.26
CA GLY A 659 -35.79 -14.73 13.31
C GLY A 659 -34.80 -13.59 13.52
N LEU A 660 -34.81 -12.92 14.68
CA LEU A 660 -33.80 -11.88 14.99
C LEU A 660 -32.40 -12.46 14.95
N ALA A 661 -31.52 -11.85 14.16
CA ALA A 661 -30.12 -12.25 13.98
C ALA A 661 -29.92 -13.74 13.61
N LEU A 662 -30.94 -14.35 12.99
CA LEU A 662 -30.81 -15.69 12.43
C LEU A 662 -29.78 -15.68 11.32
N ALA A 663 -28.75 -16.51 11.43
CA ALA A 663 -27.68 -16.60 10.50
C ALA A 663 -27.52 -17.99 9.89
N THR A 664 -27.12 -18.04 8.64
CA THR A 664 -26.67 -19.27 7.98
C THR A 664 -25.15 -19.22 7.85
N VAL A 665 -24.48 -20.22 8.39
CA VAL A 665 -23.03 -20.37 8.30
C VAL A 665 -22.73 -21.41 7.23
N TYR A 666 -21.98 -21.00 6.21
CA TYR A 666 -21.47 -21.88 5.17
C TYR A 666 -20.03 -22.26 5.46
N HIS A 667 -19.72 -23.52 5.32
CA HIS A 667 -18.37 -24.04 5.40
C HIS A 667 -18.09 -24.92 4.19
N THR A 668 -16.96 -24.76 3.55
CA THR A 668 -16.58 -25.54 2.36
C THR A 668 -15.33 -26.37 2.67
N GLU A 669 -15.46 -27.67 2.53
CA GLU A 669 -14.34 -28.60 2.54
C GLU A 669 -13.88 -28.85 1.10
N LYS A 670 -12.56 -28.73 0.89
CA LYS A 670 -11.91 -28.97 -0.41
C LYS A 670 -11.06 -30.22 -0.33
N ASP A 671 -11.17 -31.05 -1.33
CA ASP A 671 -10.24 -32.16 -1.59
C ASP A 671 -9.74 -32.07 -3.03
N GLU A 672 -8.46 -32.27 -3.24
CA GLU A 672 -7.78 -32.20 -4.54
C GLU A 672 -6.93 -33.44 -4.72
N ASP A 673 -7.02 -34.05 -5.91
CA ASP A 673 -6.21 -35.24 -6.21
C ASP A 673 -4.75 -34.81 -6.44
N SER A 674 -3.83 -35.64 -5.98
CA SER A 674 -2.41 -35.42 -6.21
C SER A 674 -1.80 -36.61 -6.91
N GLN A 675 -0.92 -36.38 -7.87
CA GLN A 675 -0.14 -37.43 -8.47
C GLN A 675 1.06 -37.73 -7.56
N LYS A 676 1.15 -38.96 -7.07
CA LYS A 676 2.34 -39.39 -6.36
C LYS A 676 3.52 -39.61 -7.32
N ARG A 677 4.73 -39.58 -6.81
CA ARG A 677 5.97 -39.74 -7.59
C ARG A 677 6.01 -41.02 -8.46
N ASN A 678 5.13 -41.96 -8.20
CA ASN A 678 5.05 -43.25 -8.89
C ASN A 678 3.98 -43.32 -9.98
N GLY A 679 3.30 -42.27 -10.31
CA GLY A 679 2.22 -42.24 -11.29
C GLY A 679 0.85 -42.72 -10.80
N GLU A 680 0.74 -43.15 -9.52
CA GLU A 680 -0.49 -43.59 -8.91
C GLU A 680 -1.44 -42.40 -8.68
N VAL A 681 -2.69 -42.55 -9.12
CA VAL A 681 -3.72 -41.49 -8.99
C VAL A 681 -4.62 -41.84 -7.81
N GLU A 682 -4.89 -40.86 -6.96
CA GLU A 682 -5.88 -40.92 -5.88
C GLU A 682 -7.29 -41.06 -6.46
N ILE A 683 -8.13 -41.87 -5.86
CA ILE A 683 -9.49 -42.16 -6.36
C ILE A 683 -10.52 -41.69 -5.33
N ARG A 684 -11.49 -40.91 -5.77
CA ARG A 684 -12.65 -40.53 -4.98
C ARG A 684 -13.76 -41.52 -5.23
N CYS A 685 -14.07 -42.30 -4.21
CA CYS A 685 -15.16 -43.33 -4.27
C CYS A 685 -15.61 -43.72 -2.85
N LYS A 686 -16.73 -44.40 -2.76
CA LYS A 686 -17.12 -45.05 -1.50
C LYS A 686 -16.16 -46.23 -1.23
N PRO A 687 -15.40 -46.27 -0.11
CA PRO A 687 -14.43 -47.30 0.13
C PRO A 687 -15.11 -48.65 0.40
N ASP A 688 -14.51 -49.72 -0.13
CA ASP A 688 -14.90 -51.08 0.18
C ASP A 688 -14.11 -51.52 1.45
N PRO A 689 -14.76 -51.86 2.55
CA PRO A 689 -14.12 -52.25 3.78
C PRO A 689 -13.18 -53.48 3.62
N SER A 690 -13.51 -54.36 2.67
CA SER A 690 -12.69 -55.55 2.43
C SER A 690 -11.37 -55.28 1.75
N LYS A 691 -11.24 -54.14 1.05
CA LYS A 691 -10.09 -53.76 0.21
C LYS A 691 -9.31 -52.57 0.72
N THR A 692 -9.83 -51.85 1.74
CA THR A 692 -9.29 -50.58 2.20
C THR A 692 -8.76 -50.72 3.63
N LYS A 693 -7.48 -50.31 3.82
CA LYS A 693 -6.81 -50.22 5.13
C LYS A 693 -7.00 -48.85 5.74
N GLY A 694 -7.07 -48.78 7.07
CA GLY A 694 -7.03 -47.54 7.81
C GLY A 694 -8.33 -46.74 7.77
N MET A 695 -9.47 -47.42 7.54
CA MET A 695 -10.78 -46.75 7.63
C MET A 695 -10.98 -46.15 9.01
N LYS A 696 -11.51 -44.92 9.02
CA LYS A 696 -11.83 -44.19 10.27
C LYS A 696 -13.03 -44.79 10.96
N MET A 697 -13.11 -44.72 12.29
CA MET A 697 -14.31 -45.02 13.06
C MET A 697 -15.36 -43.92 12.81
N ALA A 698 -15.99 -43.99 11.64
CA ALA A 698 -16.88 -42.98 11.11
C ALA A 698 -17.98 -43.63 10.24
N ASN A 699 -19.03 -42.92 9.93
CA ASN A 699 -20.09 -43.37 9.10
C ASN A 699 -19.83 -43.09 7.61
N TYR A 700 -19.78 -44.16 6.80
CA TYR A 700 -19.58 -44.09 5.33
C TYR A 700 -20.90 -44.34 4.56
N ASN A 701 -21.97 -44.61 5.27
CA ASN A 701 -23.22 -45.08 4.61
C ASN A 701 -23.92 -44.02 3.77
N LYS A 702 -23.78 -42.75 4.13
CA LYS A 702 -24.36 -41.60 3.43
C LYS A 702 -23.67 -41.23 2.13
N LEU A 703 -22.53 -41.83 1.82
CA LEU A 703 -21.74 -41.54 0.62
C LEU A 703 -22.37 -42.13 -0.65
N ASP A 704 -22.32 -41.35 -1.73
CA ASP A 704 -22.63 -41.81 -3.08
C ASP A 704 -21.47 -42.58 -3.71
N SER A 705 -21.64 -43.07 -4.93
CA SER A 705 -20.61 -43.80 -5.68
C SER A 705 -19.38 -42.92 -5.97
N ARG A 706 -19.53 -41.59 -6.01
CA ARG A 706 -18.44 -40.62 -6.24
C ARG A 706 -17.68 -40.26 -4.96
N GLY A 707 -18.04 -40.87 -3.83
CA GLY A 707 -17.38 -40.59 -2.55
C GLY A 707 -17.81 -39.28 -1.91
N LEU A 708 -18.94 -38.70 -2.26
CA LEU A 708 -19.50 -37.48 -1.71
C LEU A 708 -20.87 -37.77 -1.09
N ILE A 709 -21.25 -36.98 -0.09
CA ILE A 709 -22.61 -37.01 0.45
C ILE A 709 -23.54 -36.21 -0.48
N PRO A 710 -24.71 -36.75 -0.86
CA PRO A 710 -25.70 -36.02 -1.67
C PRO A 710 -26.13 -34.70 -1.04
N GLU A 711 -26.52 -33.74 -1.89
CA GLU A 711 -27.01 -32.42 -1.46
C GLU A 711 -28.29 -32.58 -0.59
N ASN A 712 -28.54 -31.65 0.32
CA ASN A 712 -29.65 -31.61 1.28
C ASN A 712 -29.70 -32.79 2.28
N THR A 713 -28.59 -33.49 2.47
CA THR A 713 -28.51 -34.58 3.47
C THR A 713 -28.04 -34.01 4.81
N LEU A 714 -28.70 -34.40 5.90
CA LEU A 714 -28.31 -34.08 7.26
C LEU A 714 -26.98 -34.80 7.60
N ILE A 715 -26.03 -34.03 8.11
CA ILE A 715 -24.74 -34.56 8.56
C ILE A 715 -24.76 -34.62 10.08
N GLU A 716 -24.31 -35.74 10.60
CA GLU A 716 -24.08 -35.94 12.02
C GLU A 716 -22.56 -35.94 12.33
N ASN A 717 -22.22 -35.84 13.60
CA ASN A 717 -20.86 -35.94 14.04
C ASN A 717 -20.22 -37.26 13.59
N ARG A 718 -19.00 -37.21 13.09
CA ARG A 718 -18.23 -38.34 12.53
C ARG A 718 -18.79 -38.94 11.23
N ASP A 719 -19.61 -38.22 10.48
CA ASP A 719 -19.90 -38.59 9.10
C ASP A 719 -18.75 -38.25 8.17
N ILE A 720 -18.47 -39.13 7.20
CA ILE A 720 -17.48 -38.83 6.17
C ILE A 720 -18.13 -37.95 5.10
N ILE A 721 -17.57 -36.79 4.87
CA ILE A 721 -18.05 -35.80 3.87
C ILE A 721 -17.46 -36.08 2.49
N ILE A 722 -16.17 -36.28 2.43
CA ILE A 722 -15.41 -36.56 1.19
C ILE A 722 -14.62 -37.84 1.43
N SER A 723 -14.89 -38.84 0.65
CA SER A 723 -14.15 -40.10 0.72
C SER A 723 -13.13 -40.20 -0.41
N LYS A 724 -11.92 -40.54 -0.05
CA LYS A 724 -10.81 -40.70 -0.97
C LYS A 724 -9.94 -41.90 -0.54
N VAL A 725 -9.57 -42.71 -1.51
CA VAL A 725 -8.70 -43.84 -1.31
C VAL A 725 -7.44 -43.70 -2.16
N VAL A 726 -6.33 -44.13 -1.60
CA VAL A 726 -5.01 -44.07 -2.25
C VAL A 726 -4.52 -45.50 -2.49
N PRO A 727 -4.16 -45.87 -3.73
CA PRO A 727 -3.59 -47.19 -3.99
C PRO A 727 -2.33 -47.41 -3.17
N ILE A 728 -2.20 -48.61 -2.60
CA ILE A 728 -0.97 -49.06 -1.90
C ILE A 728 -0.07 -49.78 -2.93
N LYS A 729 1.24 -49.55 -2.89
CA LYS A 729 2.19 -50.28 -3.74
C LYS A 729 2.03 -51.78 -3.56
N GLU A 730 1.70 -52.46 -4.64
CA GLU A 730 1.72 -53.92 -4.68
C GLU A 730 3.17 -54.44 -4.53
N ASN A 731 3.39 -55.20 -3.48
CA ASN A 731 4.61 -55.97 -3.38
C ASN A 731 4.53 -57.09 -4.41
N LYS A 732 5.34 -57.10 -5.45
CA LYS A 732 5.33 -58.07 -6.56
C LYS A 732 5.43 -59.55 -6.12
N ASN A 733 5.77 -59.78 -4.85
CA ASN A 733 5.94 -61.10 -4.28
C ASN A 733 4.76 -61.60 -3.46
N ASP A 734 3.65 -60.88 -3.34
CA ASP A 734 2.56 -61.22 -2.45
C ASP A 734 1.18 -60.96 -3.11
N HIS A 735 0.79 -61.88 -4.04
CA HIS A 735 -0.48 -61.82 -4.77
C HIS A 735 -1.72 -62.13 -3.91
N THR A 736 -1.54 -62.46 -2.64
CA THR A 736 -2.60 -62.88 -1.71
C THR A 736 -3.19 -61.71 -0.92
N LYS A 737 -2.64 -60.48 -0.99
CA LYS A 737 -3.16 -59.36 -0.23
C LYS A 737 -4.45 -58.82 -0.87
N LEU A 738 -5.56 -58.98 -0.18
CA LEU A 738 -6.87 -58.44 -0.49
C LEU A 738 -6.93 -56.92 -0.34
N ILE A 739 -6.04 -56.30 0.48
CA ILE A 739 -6.03 -54.86 0.79
C ILE A 739 -5.20 -54.13 -0.27
N LYS A 740 -5.90 -53.31 -1.09
CA LYS A 740 -5.33 -52.60 -2.21
C LYS A 740 -5.26 -51.06 -2.00
N TYR A 741 -5.98 -50.53 -1.03
CA TYR A 741 -6.15 -49.11 -0.84
C TYR A 741 -5.94 -48.70 0.62
N GLU A 742 -5.56 -47.42 0.82
CA GLU A 742 -5.47 -46.73 2.11
C GLU A 742 -6.49 -45.62 2.12
N ASP A 743 -7.23 -45.45 3.22
CA ASP A 743 -8.27 -44.43 3.38
C ASP A 743 -7.66 -43.06 3.75
N GLN A 744 -8.00 -42.02 2.99
CA GLN A 744 -7.67 -40.66 3.25
C GLN A 744 -8.92 -39.76 3.30
N SER A 745 -10.06 -40.32 3.66
CA SER A 745 -11.35 -39.64 3.74
C SER A 745 -11.37 -38.53 4.76
N LYS A 746 -12.14 -37.48 4.49
CA LYS A 746 -12.37 -36.34 5.40
C LYS A 746 -13.64 -36.56 6.20
N MET A 747 -13.52 -36.45 7.51
CA MET A 747 -14.62 -36.64 8.48
C MET A 747 -15.10 -35.26 8.96
N CYS A 748 -16.40 -35.12 9.06
CA CYS A 748 -17.04 -33.96 9.68
C CYS A 748 -16.97 -34.04 11.21
N LYS A 749 -16.65 -32.92 11.83
CA LYS A 749 -16.75 -32.72 13.28
C LYS A 749 -17.76 -31.60 13.49
N THR A 750 -18.98 -31.94 13.84
CA THR A 750 -20.02 -30.95 14.12
C THR A 750 -20.87 -31.41 15.31
N ASN A 751 -21.34 -30.44 16.10
CA ASN A 751 -22.31 -30.69 17.19
C ASN A 751 -23.65 -30.03 16.88
N GLU A 752 -23.81 -29.42 15.70
CA GLU A 752 -25.00 -28.74 15.25
C GLU A 752 -25.60 -29.46 14.05
N ASP A 753 -26.92 -29.29 13.81
CA ASP A 753 -27.58 -29.79 12.63
C ASP A 753 -27.00 -29.09 11.38
N THR A 754 -26.25 -29.84 10.61
CA THR A 754 -25.53 -29.35 9.43
C THR A 754 -26.03 -30.12 8.21
N TYR A 755 -26.29 -29.43 7.12
CA TYR A 755 -26.74 -30.02 5.86
C TYR A 755 -25.71 -29.80 4.78
N ILE A 756 -25.61 -30.71 3.84
CA ILE A 756 -24.88 -30.46 2.59
C ILE A 756 -25.71 -29.48 1.76
N ASP A 757 -25.10 -28.34 1.44
CA ASP A 757 -25.72 -27.29 0.61
C ASP A 757 -25.51 -27.56 -0.87
N LYS A 758 -24.24 -27.71 -1.28
CA LYS A 758 -23.87 -27.91 -2.68
C LYS A 758 -22.55 -28.67 -2.82
N ASN A 759 -22.50 -29.56 -3.80
CA ASN A 759 -21.34 -30.29 -4.21
C ASN A 759 -20.81 -29.74 -5.53
N PHE A 760 -19.52 -29.50 -5.63
CA PHE A 760 -18.85 -29.02 -6.83
C PHE A 760 -17.66 -29.91 -7.15
N VAL A 761 -17.67 -30.53 -8.34
CA VAL A 761 -16.60 -31.42 -8.81
C VAL A 761 -16.13 -30.90 -10.17
N ASP A 762 -14.83 -30.67 -10.32
CA ASP A 762 -14.23 -30.18 -11.56
C ASP A 762 -12.73 -30.54 -11.62
N ARG A 763 -12.05 -30.13 -12.67
CA ARG A 763 -10.62 -30.25 -12.84
C ARG A 763 -9.93 -28.90 -12.62
N ASN A 764 -8.79 -28.95 -11.92
CA ASN A 764 -7.96 -27.74 -11.74
C ASN A 764 -7.12 -27.46 -13.00
N GLY A 765 -6.42 -26.29 -13.00
CA GLY A 765 -5.55 -25.88 -14.10
C GLY A 765 -4.34 -26.79 -14.35
N LYS A 766 -4.05 -27.76 -13.46
CA LYS A 766 -3.02 -28.79 -13.60
C LYS A 766 -3.58 -30.12 -14.13
N GLY A 767 -4.87 -30.18 -14.39
CA GLY A 767 -5.56 -31.38 -14.90
C GLY A 767 -5.99 -32.39 -13.84
N TYR A 768 -5.81 -32.09 -12.52
CA TYR A 768 -6.28 -32.95 -11.42
C TYR A 768 -7.72 -32.69 -11.06
N ASN A 769 -8.45 -33.73 -10.74
CA ASN A 769 -9.80 -33.60 -10.24
C ASN A 769 -9.80 -33.06 -8.81
N PHE A 770 -10.76 -32.19 -8.51
CA PHE A 770 -11.02 -31.73 -7.16
C PHE A 770 -12.51 -31.78 -6.84
N ALA A 771 -12.83 -31.88 -5.58
CA ALA A 771 -14.18 -31.78 -5.07
C ALA A 771 -14.24 -30.74 -3.97
N LYS A 772 -15.28 -29.93 -3.98
CA LYS A 772 -15.63 -29.01 -2.89
C LYS A 772 -17.04 -29.34 -2.42
N VAL A 773 -17.18 -29.50 -1.13
CA VAL A 773 -18.47 -29.77 -0.48
C VAL A 773 -18.77 -28.58 0.43
N LYS A 774 -19.85 -27.89 0.11
CA LYS A 774 -20.35 -26.75 0.88
C LYS A 774 -21.42 -27.24 1.83
N THR A 775 -21.23 -26.94 3.11
CA THR A 775 -22.23 -27.27 4.16
C THR A 775 -22.88 -25.99 4.64
N ARG A 776 -24.14 -26.10 5.13
CA ARG A 776 -24.88 -25.01 5.78
C ARG A 776 -25.33 -25.40 7.16
N THR A 777 -25.19 -24.47 8.08
CA THR A 777 -25.66 -24.59 9.47
C THR A 777 -26.48 -23.36 9.81
N ILE A 778 -27.68 -23.51 10.32
CA ILE A 778 -28.48 -22.38 10.78
C ILE A 778 -28.17 -22.14 12.25
N ARG A 779 -27.85 -20.89 12.60
CA ARG A 779 -27.53 -20.47 13.96
C ARG A 779 -28.47 -19.40 14.45
N LYS A 780 -28.99 -19.58 15.67
CA LYS A 780 -29.71 -18.57 16.43
C LYS A 780 -28.77 -17.93 17.45
N PRO A 781 -29.00 -16.67 17.88
CA PRO A 781 -28.28 -16.09 18.98
C PRO A 781 -28.33 -16.94 20.26
N VAL A 782 -27.19 -17.05 20.91
CA VAL A 782 -27.03 -17.78 22.18
C VAL A 782 -26.32 -16.87 23.20
N ILE A 783 -26.41 -17.24 24.48
CA ILE A 783 -25.65 -16.52 25.55
C ILE A 783 -24.16 -16.54 25.22
N GLY A 784 -23.52 -15.39 25.28
CA GLY A 784 -22.12 -15.21 24.92
C GLY A 784 -21.88 -14.63 23.53
N ASP A 785 -22.90 -14.56 22.67
CA ASP A 785 -22.77 -13.90 21.36
C ASP A 785 -22.68 -12.38 21.53
N LYS A 786 -21.93 -11.74 20.62
CA LYS A 786 -21.68 -10.30 20.65
C LYS A 786 -22.60 -9.56 19.69
N PHE A 787 -23.17 -8.47 20.18
CA PHE A 787 -23.90 -7.49 19.42
C PHE A 787 -23.25 -6.14 19.53
N SER A 788 -23.39 -5.28 18.53
CA SER A 788 -22.86 -3.93 18.55
C SER A 788 -23.77 -2.96 17.81
N SER A 789 -23.85 -1.73 18.31
CA SER A 789 -24.37 -0.60 17.55
C SER A 789 -23.34 -0.10 16.56
N ARG A 790 -23.68 0.90 15.74
CA ARG A 790 -22.75 1.57 14.82
C ARG A 790 -21.88 2.65 15.49
N HIS A 791 -21.74 2.62 16.83
CA HIS A 791 -21.05 3.61 17.62
C HIS A 791 -20.01 3.01 18.57
N GLY A 792 -19.52 1.80 18.28
CA GLY A 792 -18.51 1.14 19.08
C GLY A 792 -19.01 0.65 20.44
N GLN A 793 -20.31 0.47 20.60
CA GLN A 793 -20.98 -0.07 21.80
C GLN A 793 -21.20 -1.58 21.65
N LYS A 794 -20.13 -2.36 21.76
CA LYS A 794 -20.24 -3.83 21.76
C LYS A 794 -20.77 -4.35 23.09
N GLY A 795 -21.64 -5.34 23.02
CA GLY A 795 -22.19 -6.02 24.19
C GLY A 795 -22.34 -7.51 23.96
N THR A 796 -22.16 -8.28 25.03
CA THR A 796 -22.30 -9.74 25.01
C THR A 796 -23.66 -10.13 25.60
N ILE A 797 -24.36 -11.09 25.01
CA ILE A 797 -25.63 -11.59 25.56
C ILE A 797 -25.37 -12.19 26.94
N GLY A 798 -25.91 -11.57 27.99
CA GLY A 798 -25.83 -12.05 29.36
C GLY A 798 -26.94 -13.00 29.72
N ASN A 799 -28.13 -12.80 29.16
CA ASN A 799 -29.29 -13.72 29.31
C ASN A 799 -30.27 -13.54 28.17
N ILE A 800 -31.04 -14.58 27.92
CA ILE A 800 -32.17 -14.63 26.99
C ILE A 800 -33.44 -14.71 27.79
N ILE A 801 -34.26 -13.66 27.75
CA ILE A 801 -35.48 -13.55 28.57
C ILE A 801 -36.68 -13.99 27.77
N PRO A 802 -37.57 -14.85 28.31
CA PRO A 802 -38.87 -15.17 27.71
C PRO A 802 -39.66 -13.89 27.43
N GLU A 803 -40.40 -13.89 26.33
CA GLU A 803 -41.16 -12.69 25.94
C GLU A 803 -42.25 -12.27 26.96
N CYS A 804 -42.81 -13.22 27.72
CA CYS A 804 -43.77 -12.93 28.79
C CYS A 804 -43.16 -12.13 29.96
N ASP A 805 -41.81 -12.30 30.18
CA ASP A 805 -41.09 -11.63 31.29
C ASP A 805 -40.41 -10.32 30.85
N MET A 806 -40.54 -9.94 29.57
CA MET A 806 -40.02 -8.70 29.06
C MET A 806 -40.80 -7.48 29.51
N PRO A 807 -40.19 -6.35 29.85
CA PRO A 807 -40.89 -5.09 30.07
C PRO A 807 -41.63 -4.67 28.79
N PHE A 808 -42.70 -3.92 28.94
CA PHE A 808 -43.51 -3.41 27.84
C PHE A 808 -43.98 -1.98 28.07
N THR A 809 -44.25 -1.27 26.98
CA THR A 809 -44.78 0.10 27.01
C THR A 809 -46.30 0.08 27.24
N ALA A 810 -46.90 1.24 27.51
CA ALA A 810 -48.35 1.40 27.62
C ALA A 810 -49.09 0.88 26.38
N ASP A 811 -48.50 0.95 25.21
CA ASP A 811 -49.05 0.47 23.94
C ASP A 811 -48.79 -1.03 23.71
N GLY A 812 -48.15 -1.71 24.66
CA GLY A 812 -47.84 -3.15 24.58
C GLY A 812 -46.57 -3.50 23.77
N LEU A 813 -45.80 -2.52 23.37
CA LEU A 813 -44.53 -2.73 22.65
C LEU A 813 -43.47 -3.33 23.60
N LYS A 814 -42.85 -4.43 23.20
CA LYS A 814 -41.74 -5.08 23.93
C LYS A 814 -40.40 -4.83 23.25
N PRO A 815 -39.32 -4.56 23.98
CA PRO A 815 -38.00 -4.38 23.40
C PRO A 815 -37.40 -5.70 22.89
N ASP A 816 -36.57 -5.64 21.88
CA ASP A 816 -35.77 -6.74 21.39
C ASP A 816 -34.52 -6.95 22.22
N ILE A 817 -33.88 -5.84 22.60
CA ILE A 817 -32.66 -5.80 23.39
C ILE A 817 -32.82 -4.81 24.55
N ILE A 818 -32.24 -5.16 25.70
CA ILE A 818 -32.10 -4.25 26.86
C ILE A 818 -30.61 -4.01 27.11
N ILE A 819 -30.19 -2.77 27.05
CA ILE A 819 -28.81 -2.33 27.30
C ILE A 819 -28.71 -1.55 28.61
N ASN A 820 -27.54 -1.66 29.26
CA ASN A 820 -27.30 -0.93 30.51
C ASN A 820 -27.07 0.57 30.24
N PRO A 821 -27.74 1.48 30.94
CA PRO A 821 -27.55 2.92 30.78
C PRO A 821 -26.13 3.38 31.15
N HIS A 822 -25.43 2.68 32.02
CA HIS A 822 -24.07 3.00 32.45
C HIS A 822 -23.01 2.88 31.32
N ALA A 823 -23.39 2.23 30.19
CA ALA A 823 -22.53 2.20 29.01
C ALA A 823 -22.44 3.55 28.26
N ILE A 824 -23.33 4.48 28.49
CA ILE A 824 -23.43 5.73 27.74
C ILE A 824 -22.53 6.85 28.32
N PRO A 825 -22.56 7.18 29.63
CA PRO A 825 -21.87 8.38 30.14
C PRO A 825 -20.34 8.35 29.98
N SER A 826 -19.70 7.23 30.32
CA SER A 826 -18.26 7.08 30.25
C SER A 826 -17.71 7.07 28.82
N ARG A 827 -18.51 6.66 27.86
CA ARG A 827 -18.12 6.49 26.45
C ARG A 827 -18.52 7.66 25.57
N MET A 828 -19.45 8.49 26.07
CA MET A 828 -19.92 9.68 25.35
C MET A 828 -20.34 9.39 23.89
N THR A 829 -21.01 8.26 23.66
CA THR A 829 -21.50 7.88 22.34
C THR A 829 -22.85 8.56 22.04
N ILE A 830 -22.83 9.88 21.99
CA ILE A 830 -24.02 10.70 21.78
C ILE A 830 -24.61 10.51 20.39
N GLY A 831 -23.79 10.12 19.42
CA GLY A 831 -24.26 9.76 18.08
C GLY A 831 -25.31 8.66 18.08
N GLN A 832 -25.22 7.67 18.98
CA GLN A 832 -26.23 6.62 19.15
C GLN A 832 -27.58 7.17 19.59
N LEU A 833 -27.56 8.11 20.53
CA LEU A 833 -28.80 8.75 21.01
C LEU A 833 -29.45 9.61 19.91
N LYS A 834 -28.66 10.34 19.14
CA LYS A 834 -29.14 11.10 17.98
C LYS A 834 -29.69 10.19 16.89
N GLU A 835 -29.06 9.08 16.61
CA GLU A 835 -29.55 8.07 15.67
C GLU A 835 -30.94 7.57 16.09
N THR A 836 -31.11 7.29 17.38
CA THR A 836 -32.38 6.84 17.94
C THR A 836 -33.49 7.92 17.88
N LEU A 837 -33.10 9.18 18.04
CA LEU A 837 -34.03 10.32 18.01
C LEU A 837 -34.57 10.57 16.58
N LEU A 838 -33.76 10.46 15.54
CA LEU A 838 -34.15 10.61 14.13
C LEU A 838 -34.98 9.44 13.64
#